data_e3cad7cd665b497a55559274584e6ea4
#
_entry.id   e3cad7cd665b497a55559274584e6ea4
#
_cell.length_a   1.000
_cell.length_b   1.000
_cell.length_c   1.000
_cell.angle_alpha   90.00
_cell.angle_beta   90.00
_cell.angle_gamma   90.00
#
_symmetry.space_group_name_H-M   'P 1'
#
loop_
_entity.id
_entity.type
_entity.pdbx_description
1 polymer ?
#
loop_
_entity_poly.entity_id
_entity_poly.type
_entity_poly.pdbx_seq_one_letter_code
_entity_poly.pdbx_strand_id
1 'polypeptide(L)'
;MAFIKTRKKIVSSAIVSSLSVMAGNAIAQDQVAQLETIRTQAEAEQTLKVDKSANSKFVAPLLDTPKSVSVISKQLIADTQVTTLSDALRTVPGITLGAGEGGNPNGDRPFIRGYNSESSMYVDGVRSATSQNREMFAVEQVEVTKGSASAMGGAGTTGGSINMISKVAKQGDFLEGSVGAGTDNYQRITLDGNKDFGNGIAARVAVLGHKNEKAGQADGAEYARAGIAPSITFGLDTPTRATLSYYYLKSDDTPDSGVPYWTSTGPNTGVTTGKPLNAKQGIYYGWLDRDFQKQENQIGTIKLEHDLTDNLTISNTAVYSNSKNDYIWTQPDDSKGNIANNEVWRRVNSRISDTNTFTDQLALTGKFNTGALKHSFNTGAEYSKQESDKGSYNVTSRTGQPIGGSDDAATTNVNENACVLGTGVASNGWCTDAYNPNPHDRFNDIITAAPKASTTETESTSVYLLDNIELNSQWLLDLGVRWDKFETEQNIHASGKKYVSDSDFFNYQAGVTYKPLENGSIYASYATSANPVGVDAADGSEGISVPGRNTTEAQAEAINNLKPEEVRTMELGTKWDLFNDKLNLTAAIFRTEKTNTRATDTDGFTRNIGETRVDGLELGANGNITDKWAVSAGYTYLDSEIIDDGAGTNDGNQVQNVAKNSATLWTTYQVLPQLTLGAGATAMDKVYGDAANTKYVPGYVRYDAMARYNVNKNVDLQLNVNNLSDERYFTKAYSSHYATEAEGRSAVLSLNFKY
;
A
#
# COMPACT_ATOMS: atom_id res chain seq x y z
N MET A 1 22.46 25.52 -16.04
CA MET A 1 23.26 24.28 -15.70
C MET A 1 24.24 24.47 -14.54
N ALA A 2 24.07 25.39 -13.62
CA ALA A 2 25.00 25.61 -12.49
C ALA A 2 24.34 25.46 -11.08
N PHE A 3 23.11 24.96 -11.00
CA PHE A 3 22.33 24.95 -9.73
C PHE A 3 22.19 23.58 -9.07
N ILE A 4 22.68 22.49 -9.66
CA ILE A 4 22.44 21.12 -9.16
C ILE A 4 23.56 20.61 -8.21
N LYS A 5 24.73 21.23 -8.19
CA LYS A 5 25.89 20.70 -7.42
C LYS A 5 26.03 21.14 -5.97
N THR A 6 25.20 22.03 -5.44
CA THR A 6 25.45 22.65 -4.11
C THR A 6 24.53 22.13 -2.99
N ARG A 7 23.61 21.22 -3.24
CA ARG A 7 22.68 20.73 -2.19
C ARG A 7 23.06 19.41 -1.49
N LYS A 8 24.13 18.74 -1.93
CA LYS A 8 24.57 17.46 -1.31
C LYS A 8 25.22 17.55 0.10
N LYS A 9 25.40 18.77 0.65
CA LYS A 9 26.12 18.96 1.94
C LYS A 9 25.26 19.33 3.15
N ILE A 10 23.96 19.56 2.99
CA ILE A 10 23.12 20.08 4.12
C ILE A 10 22.44 18.96 4.92
N VAL A 11 22.25 17.77 4.36
CA VAL A 11 21.57 16.66 5.06
C VAL A 11 22.48 16.00 6.10
N SER A 12 23.79 16.02 5.90
CA SER A 12 24.74 15.39 6.85
C SER A 12 24.98 16.16 8.14
N SER A 13 24.74 17.48 8.17
CA SER A 13 25.02 18.31 9.35
C SER A 13 23.85 18.48 10.32
N ALA A 14 22.61 18.23 9.89
CA ALA A 14 21.44 18.34 10.76
C ALA A 14 21.22 17.10 11.65
N ILE A 15 21.76 15.94 11.27
CA ILE A 15 21.60 14.68 12.02
C ILE A 15 22.57 14.62 13.22
N VAL A 16 23.73 15.26 13.14
CA VAL A 16 24.76 15.20 14.20
C VAL A 16 24.44 16.13 15.38
N SER A 17 23.74 17.22 15.18
CA SER A 17 23.44 18.20 16.25
C SER A 17 22.23 17.86 17.12
N SER A 18 21.35 16.94 16.71
CA SER A 18 20.19 16.51 17.52
C SER A 18 20.48 15.34 18.47
N LEU A 19 21.58 14.63 18.26
CA LEU A 19 22.00 13.48 19.07
C LEU A 19 22.63 13.87 20.42
N SER A 20 23.06 15.11 20.61
CA SER A 20 23.77 15.54 21.82
C SER A 20 22.84 16.01 22.97
N VAL A 21 21.54 16.12 22.78
CA VAL A 21 20.61 16.62 23.81
C VAL A 21 19.94 15.50 24.61
N MET A 22 19.91 14.26 24.13
CA MET A 22 19.22 13.15 24.82
C MET A 22 20.13 12.17 25.58
N ALA A 23 21.45 12.33 25.55
CA ALA A 23 22.37 11.40 26.20
C ALA A 23 22.64 11.65 27.68
N GLY A 24 21.96 12.60 28.31
CA GLY A 24 22.13 12.96 29.69
C GLY A 24 20.97 12.54 30.60
N ASN A 25 21.18 11.52 31.40
CA ASN A 25 20.38 11.06 32.54
C ASN A 25 19.45 9.86 32.34
N ALA A 26 20.04 8.70 32.09
CA ALA A 26 19.42 7.41 32.46
C ALA A 26 20.07 6.95 33.77
N ILE A 27 19.55 7.34 34.92
CA ILE A 27 19.90 6.77 36.23
C ILE A 27 18.69 5.93 36.68
N ALA A 28 18.96 4.65 36.89
CA ALA A 28 18.01 3.66 37.35
C ALA A 28 17.48 3.99 38.75
N GLN A 29 16.17 3.86 38.94
CA GLN A 29 15.57 3.71 40.25
C GLN A 29 14.63 2.54 40.28
N ASP A 30 14.87 1.63 41.23
CA ASP A 30 14.14 0.40 41.49
C ASP A 30 12.64 0.61 41.74
N GLN A 31 11.79 -0.11 40.97
CA GLN A 31 10.42 -0.44 41.40
C GLN A 31 10.02 -1.81 40.88
N VAL A 32 9.96 -2.81 41.77
CA VAL A 32 9.74 -4.23 41.48
C VAL A 32 8.29 -4.54 41.06
N ALA A 33 7.31 -3.72 41.37
CA ALA A 33 5.90 -3.96 41.04
C ALA A 33 5.46 -3.51 39.62
N GLN A 34 6.22 -2.61 38.99
CA GLN A 34 5.97 -2.21 37.59
C GLN A 34 6.59 -3.18 36.56
N LEU A 35 7.53 -4.00 36.97
CA LEU A 35 8.27 -4.93 36.10
C LEU A 35 7.42 -6.07 35.54
N GLU A 36 6.39 -6.53 36.23
CA GLU A 36 5.51 -7.59 35.71
C GLU A 36 4.55 -7.09 34.64
N THR A 37 3.97 -5.92 34.78
CA THR A 37 3.07 -5.31 33.79
C THR A 37 3.82 -4.87 32.54
N ILE A 38 5.02 -4.33 32.71
CA ILE A 38 5.92 -3.94 31.60
C ILE A 38 6.48 -5.18 30.87
N ARG A 39 6.80 -6.27 31.59
CA ARG A 39 7.19 -7.54 30.98
C ARG A 39 6.07 -8.15 30.14
N THR A 40 4.85 -8.14 30.63
CA THR A 40 3.69 -8.72 29.92
C THR A 40 3.37 -7.91 28.66
N GLN A 41 3.49 -6.59 28.69
CA GLN A 41 3.35 -5.75 27.49
C GLN A 41 4.53 -5.92 26.51
N ALA A 42 5.78 -5.95 26.98
CA ALA A 42 6.96 -6.15 26.14
C ALA A 42 7.00 -7.57 25.52
N GLU A 43 6.52 -8.59 26.24
CA GLU A 43 6.37 -9.95 25.70
C GLU A 43 5.21 -10.02 24.68
N ALA A 44 4.11 -9.31 24.89
CA ALA A 44 3.01 -9.23 23.93
C ALA A 44 3.41 -8.48 22.63
N GLU A 45 4.31 -7.50 22.70
CA GLU A 45 4.83 -6.77 21.56
C GLU A 45 5.81 -7.60 20.68
N GLN A 46 6.32 -8.73 21.18
CA GLN A 46 7.29 -9.61 20.49
C GLN A 46 6.66 -10.87 19.88
N THR A 47 5.36 -10.90 19.68
CA THR A 47 4.68 -12.05 19.09
C THR A 47 4.33 -11.82 17.63
N LEU A 48 4.30 -12.91 16.84
CA LEU A 48 3.74 -12.90 15.49
C LEU A 48 2.22 -12.92 15.50
N LYS A 49 1.60 -13.27 16.61
CA LYS A 49 0.14 -13.29 16.82
C LYS A 49 -0.33 -11.95 17.38
N VAL A 50 -1.45 -11.47 16.88
CA VAL A 50 -2.14 -10.27 17.38
C VAL A 50 -3.59 -10.63 17.67
N ASP A 51 -4.06 -10.38 18.89
CA ASP A 51 -5.40 -10.79 19.36
C ASP A 51 -6.48 -9.74 19.08
N LYS A 52 -6.09 -8.46 19.00
CA LYS A 52 -7.01 -7.34 18.81
C LYS A 52 -6.49 -6.39 17.76
N SER A 53 -7.40 -5.87 16.94
CA SER A 53 -7.08 -4.73 16.09
C SER A 53 -6.88 -3.46 16.93
N ALA A 54 -5.94 -2.63 16.52
CA ALA A 54 -5.78 -1.29 17.10
C ALA A 54 -6.83 -0.28 16.57
N ASN A 55 -7.57 -0.63 15.53
CA ASN A 55 -8.67 0.17 15.00
C ASN A 55 -9.92 0.00 15.88
N SER A 56 -10.40 1.07 16.49
CA SER A 56 -11.58 1.08 17.38
C SER A 56 -12.90 0.63 16.72
N LYS A 57 -12.95 0.59 15.39
CA LYS A 57 -14.10 0.05 14.65
C LYS A 57 -14.18 -1.48 14.70
N PHE A 58 -13.12 -2.17 15.12
CA PHE A 58 -13.17 -3.57 15.50
C PHE A 58 -13.64 -3.68 16.97
N VAL A 59 -14.92 -3.86 17.16
CA VAL A 59 -15.56 -3.86 18.48
C VAL A 59 -15.44 -5.18 19.25
N ALA A 60 -14.85 -6.20 18.62
CA ALA A 60 -14.59 -7.52 19.21
C ALA A 60 -13.13 -7.96 18.96
N PRO A 61 -12.58 -8.90 19.74
CA PRO A 61 -11.31 -9.55 19.43
C PRO A 61 -11.31 -10.20 18.05
N LEU A 62 -10.14 -10.36 17.42
CA LEU A 62 -10.03 -10.91 16.06
C LEU A 62 -10.56 -12.36 15.98
N LEU A 63 -10.45 -13.13 17.05
CA LEU A 63 -11.04 -14.49 17.16
C LEU A 63 -12.57 -14.47 17.01
N ASP A 64 -13.22 -13.42 17.51
CA ASP A 64 -14.68 -13.27 17.58
C ASP A 64 -15.24 -12.40 16.43
N THR A 65 -14.36 -11.86 15.60
CA THR A 65 -14.72 -11.01 14.46
C THR A 65 -15.02 -11.87 13.22
N PRO A 66 -16.22 -11.80 12.61
CA PRO A 66 -16.59 -12.64 11.47
C PRO A 66 -16.03 -12.08 10.13
N LYS A 67 -14.73 -11.89 10.07
CA LYS A 67 -13.97 -11.42 8.91
C LYS A 67 -12.57 -12.02 8.89
N SER A 68 -12.03 -12.19 7.69
CA SER A 68 -10.60 -12.49 7.50
C SER A 68 -9.77 -11.23 7.72
N VAL A 69 -8.91 -11.26 8.71
CA VAL A 69 -7.95 -10.18 9.04
C VAL A 69 -6.56 -10.77 9.16
N SER A 70 -5.60 -10.20 8.43
CA SER A 70 -4.19 -10.53 8.56
C SER A 70 -3.46 -9.35 9.18
N VAL A 71 -2.63 -9.60 10.19
CA VAL A 71 -1.84 -8.55 10.84
C VAL A 71 -0.36 -8.82 10.61
N ILE A 72 0.32 -7.83 10.03
CA ILE A 72 1.78 -7.80 9.93
C ILE A 72 2.26 -7.14 11.23
N SER A 73 2.70 -7.96 12.18
CA SER A 73 3.07 -7.50 13.51
C SER A 73 4.40 -6.74 13.52
N LYS A 74 4.65 -5.94 14.56
CA LYS A 74 5.93 -5.29 14.82
C LYS A 74 7.10 -6.30 14.77
N GLN A 75 6.90 -7.50 15.30
CA GLN A 75 7.92 -8.55 15.28
C GLN A 75 8.22 -9.06 13.87
N LEU A 76 7.19 -9.27 13.03
CA LEU A 76 7.39 -9.69 11.64
C LEU A 76 8.13 -8.61 10.83
N ILE A 77 7.79 -7.33 11.03
CA ILE A 77 8.49 -6.19 10.42
C ILE A 77 9.96 -6.18 10.84
N ALA A 78 10.25 -6.38 12.13
CA ALA A 78 11.61 -6.40 12.66
C ALA A 78 12.42 -7.60 12.17
N ASP A 79 11.83 -8.80 12.12
CA ASP A 79 12.50 -10.03 11.67
C ASP A 79 12.85 -9.98 10.19
N THR A 80 11.91 -9.53 9.36
CA THR A 80 12.05 -9.48 7.89
C THR A 80 12.78 -8.23 7.41
N GLN A 81 12.91 -7.21 8.27
CA GLN A 81 13.47 -5.89 7.94
C GLN A 81 12.86 -5.25 6.69
N VAL A 82 11.57 -5.46 6.48
CA VAL A 82 10.82 -4.78 5.43
C VAL A 82 10.83 -3.27 5.67
N THR A 83 11.09 -2.50 4.64
CA THR A 83 11.25 -1.05 4.72
C THR A 83 10.02 -0.28 4.24
N THR A 84 9.27 -0.84 3.29
CA THR A 84 8.10 -0.19 2.68
C THR A 84 6.83 -0.99 2.91
N LEU A 85 5.67 -0.34 2.76
CA LEU A 85 4.37 -1.01 2.81
C LEU A 85 4.26 -2.10 1.73
N SER A 86 4.66 -1.80 0.50
CA SER A 86 4.65 -2.77 -0.60
C SER A 86 5.45 -4.03 -0.27
N ASP A 87 6.59 -3.87 0.39
CA ASP A 87 7.43 -4.98 0.81
C ASP A 87 6.81 -5.75 2.00
N ALA A 88 6.19 -5.05 2.95
CA ALA A 88 5.46 -5.66 4.05
C ALA A 88 4.25 -6.49 3.54
N LEU A 89 3.50 -5.99 2.57
CA LEU A 89 2.33 -6.69 2.01
C LEU A 89 2.69 -8.00 1.30
N ARG A 90 3.92 -8.17 0.84
CA ARG A 90 4.43 -9.44 0.30
C ARG A 90 4.37 -10.59 1.29
N THR A 91 4.34 -10.30 2.58
CA THR A 91 4.21 -11.32 3.64
C THR A 91 2.78 -11.84 3.83
N VAL A 92 1.79 -11.27 3.12
CA VAL A 92 0.38 -11.64 3.18
C VAL A 92 -0.06 -12.27 1.86
N PRO A 93 -0.47 -13.55 1.82
CA PRO A 93 -0.92 -14.18 0.58
C PRO A 93 -2.26 -13.62 0.11
N GLY A 94 -2.52 -13.70 -1.20
CA GLY A 94 -3.73 -13.15 -1.82
C GLY A 94 -3.65 -11.64 -2.10
N ILE A 95 -2.49 -11.03 -1.90
CA ILE A 95 -2.21 -9.66 -2.28
C ILE A 95 -1.20 -9.66 -3.43
N THR A 96 -1.52 -8.96 -4.50
CA THR A 96 -0.61 -8.65 -5.61
C THR A 96 -0.39 -7.15 -5.70
N LEU A 97 0.63 -6.73 -6.42
CA LEU A 97 0.90 -5.32 -6.71
C LEU A 97 0.61 -5.05 -8.19
N GLY A 98 -0.09 -3.96 -8.47
CA GLY A 98 -0.37 -3.51 -9.83
C GLY A 98 0.64 -2.50 -10.34
N ALA A 99 0.72 -2.40 -11.66
CA ALA A 99 1.42 -1.35 -12.39
C ALA A 99 0.42 -0.51 -13.19
N GLY A 100 0.81 0.69 -13.62
CA GLY A 100 -0.03 1.58 -14.44
C GLY A 100 0.72 2.78 -14.93
N GLU A 101 0.03 3.55 -15.78
CA GLU A 101 0.46 4.89 -16.18
C GLU A 101 -0.01 5.90 -15.16
N GLY A 102 0.60 6.69 -14.62
CA GLY A 102 0.15 7.60 -13.59
C GLY A 102 0.22 7.03 -12.18
N GLY A 103 0.09 7.87 -11.22
CA GLY A 103 0.17 7.49 -9.84
C GLY A 103 1.59 7.28 -9.36
N ASN A 104 1.89 6.09 -8.92
CA ASN A 104 3.14 5.79 -8.26
C ASN A 104 3.93 4.69 -8.98
N PRO A 105 4.98 5.04 -9.75
CA PRO A 105 5.75 4.06 -10.51
C PRO A 105 6.34 2.94 -9.66
N ASN A 106 6.84 3.26 -8.47
CA ASN A 106 7.50 2.30 -7.57
C ASN A 106 6.67 1.94 -6.35
N GLY A 107 5.41 2.39 -6.28
CA GLY A 107 4.73 2.46 -5.02
C GLY A 107 3.63 1.49 -4.74
N ASP A 108 2.87 1.88 -3.76
CA ASP A 108 1.84 1.08 -3.13
C ASP A 108 0.61 1.03 -4.02
N ARG A 109 0.46 -0.02 -4.80
CA ARG A 109 -0.75 -0.29 -5.60
C ARG A 109 -1.23 -1.72 -5.33
N PRO A 110 -1.72 -1.99 -4.12
CA PRO A 110 -2.14 -3.34 -3.75
C PRO A 110 -3.49 -3.72 -4.36
N PHE A 111 -3.60 -5.00 -4.72
CA PHE A 111 -4.83 -5.69 -5.06
C PHE A 111 -5.09 -6.76 -4.00
N ILE A 112 -6.20 -6.66 -3.30
CA ILE A 112 -6.63 -7.63 -2.30
C ILE A 112 -7.76 -8.46 -2.91
N ARG A 113 -7.61 -9.79 -2.90
CA ARG A 113 -8.59 -10.71 -3.52
C ARG A 113 -8.94 -10.32 -4.97
N GLY A 114 -7.95 -9.75 -5.70
CA GLY A 114 -8.11 -9.35 -7.09
C GLY A 114 -8.69 -7.95 -7.33
N TYR A 115 -9.03 -7.20 -6.30
CA TYR A 115 -9.58 -5.86 -6.44
C TYR A 115 -8.59 -4.79 -5.99
N ASN A 116 -8.50 -3.71 -6.78
CA ASN A 116 -7.66 -2.56 -6.44
C ASN A 116 -8.05 -2.00 -5.06
N SER A 117 -7.07 -1.88 -4.19
CA SER A 117 -7.22 -1.40 -2.81
C SER A 117 -6.39 -0.16 -2.52
N GLU A 118 -5.89 0.53 -3.54
CA GLU A 118 -5.12 1.77 -3.43
C GLU A 118 -5.94 2.88 -2.76
N SER A 119 -7.23 2.97 -3.10
CA SER A 119 -8.18 3.88 -2.46
C SER A 119 -8.64 3.46 -1.06
N SER A 120 -8.22 2.29 -0.59
CA SER A 120 -8.65 1.67 0.68
C SER A 120 -7.50 1.58 1.70
N MET A 121 -6.58 2.55 1.66
CA MET A 121 -5.49 2.66 2.62
C MET A 121 -5.83 3.66 3.71
N TYR A 122 -5.47 3.30 4.94
CA TYR A 122 -5.78 4.04 6.17
C TYR A 122 -4.54 4.19 7.04
N VAL A 123 -4.50 5.27 7.81
CA VAL A 123 -3.58 5.47 8.92
C VAL A 123 -4.43 5.72 10.17
N ASP A 124 -4.28 4.88 11.18
CA ASP A 124 -5.04 4.93 12.44
C ASP A 124 -6.57 5.00 12.24
N GLY A 125 -7.07 4.28 11.22
CA GLY A 125 -8.49 4.24 10.88
C GLY A 125 -9.00 5.44 10.07
N VAL A 126 -8.14 6.40 9.73
CA VAL A 126 -8.45 7.54 8.86
C VAL A 126 -7.93 7.26 7.46
N ARG A 127 -8.74 7.51 6.44
CA ARG A 127 -8.38 7.26 5.04
C ARG A 127 -7.17 8.09 4.60
N SER A 128 -6.20 7.44 4.00
CA SER A 128 -4.96 8.04 3.45
C SER A 128 -4.69 7.50 2.05
N ALA A 129 -5.64 7.70 1.14
CA ALA A 129 -5.65 7.15 -0.22
C ALA A 129 -4.98 8.11 -1.21
N THR A 130 -3.70 8.37 -1.05
CA THR A 130 -2.89 9.15 -1.98
C THR A 130 -1.78 8.31 -2.56
N SER A 131 -1.34 8.67 -3.76
CA SER A 131 -0.26 8.00 -4.49
C SER A 131 1.08 8.26 -3.84
N GLN A 132 1.60 7.31 -3.08
CA GLN A 132 2.86 7.44 -2.34
C GLN A 132 3.56 6.11 -2.10
N ASN A 133 4.85 6.18 -1.73
CA ASN A 133 5.65 5.07 -1.22
C ASN A 133 5.68 5.18 0.31
N ARG A 134 4.95 4.30 1.00
CA ARG A 134 4.86 4.33 2.46
C ARG A 134 6.00 3.56 3.09
N GLU A 135 6.63 4.18 4.09
CA GLU A 135 7.73 3.63 4.87
C GLU A 135 7.24 3.02 6.19
N MET A 136 7.97 2.01 6.69
CA MET A 136 7.61 1.30 7.93
C MET A 136 8.21 1.91 9.21
N PHE A 137 9.09 2.92 9.13
CA PHE A 137 9.81 3.44 10.31
C PHE A 137 8.90 3.99 11.42
N ALA A 138 7.75 4.53 11.05
CA ALA A 138 6.77 5.13 11.97
C ALA A 138 5.52 4.25 12.18
N VAL A 139 5.57 2.96 11.82
CA VAL A 139 4.46 2.02 11.87
C VAL A 139 4.70 0.96 12.93
N GLU A 140 3.71 0.73 13.81
CA GLU A 140 3.75 -0.35 14.80
C GLU A 140 3.34 -1.69 14.17
N GLN A 141 2.27 -1.69 13.38
CA GLN A 141 1.74 -2.87 12.69
C GLN A 141 0.92 -2.46 11.48
N VAL A 142 0.69 -3.40 10.56
CA VAL A 142 -0.21 -3.22 9.43
C VAL A 142 -1.33 -4.24 9.53
N GLU A 143 -2.57 -3.77 9.46
CA GLU A 143 -3.77 -4.59 9.53
C GLU A 143 -4.40 -4.66 8.13
N VAL A 144 -4.56 -5.86 7.59
CA VAL A 144 -5.19 -6.12 6.31
C VAL A 144 -6.53 -6.80 6.55
N THR A 145 -7.61 -6.06 6.37
CA THR A 145 -8.98 -6.62 6.38
C THR A 145 -9.32 -7.04 4.96
N LYS A 146 -9.75 -8.29 4.77
CA LYS A 146 -10.06 -8.85 3.46
C LYS A 146 -11.56 -8.94 3.22
N GLY A 147 -11.98 -8.75 1.95
CA GLY A 147 -13.38 -8.68 1.54
C GLY A 147 -14.01 -7.31 1.75
N SER A 148 -15.26 -7.17 1.34
CA SER A 148 -16.02 -5.91 1.43
C SER A 148 -16.05 -5.36 2.85
N ALA A 149 -15.71 -4.09 3.03
CA ALA A 149 -15.56 -3.46 4.33
C ALA A 149 -16.08 -2.00 4.38
N SER A 150 -16.94 -1.58 3.45
CA SER A 150 -17.41 -0.19 3.42
C SER A 150 -18.28 0.21 4.60
N ALA A 151 -18.94 -0.73 5.29
CA ALA A 151 -19.64 -0.43 6.55
C ALA A 151 -18.69 0.08 7.64
N MET A 152 -17.41 -0.33 7.61
CA MET A 152 -16.35 0.11 8.53
C MET A 152 -15.53 1.27 7.95
N GLY A 153 -15.01 1.08 6.73
CA GLY A 153 -14.01 1.96 6.11
C GLY A 153 -14.59 3.04 5.21
N GLY A 154 -15.86 2.95 4.82
CA GLY A 154 -16.49 3.85 3.84
C GLY A 154 -16.22 3.45 2.40
N ALA A 155 -16.51 4.37 1.49
CA ALA A 155 -16.40 4.16 0.06
C ALA A 155 -15.05 3.58 -0.38
N GLY A 156 -15.03 2.71 -1.40
CA GLY A 156 -13.82 2.21 -2.03
C GLY A 156 -13.22 0.93 -1.44
N THR A 157 -13.74 0.41 -0.33
CA THR A 157 -13.22 -0.81 0.31
C THR A 157 -13.79 -2.09 -0.30
N THR A 158 -13.45 -2.33 -1.56
CA THR A 158 -13.98 -3.43 -2.39
C THR A 158 -13.39 -4.79 -2.03
N GLY A 159 -12.11 -4.99 -2.25
CA GLY A 159 -11.39 -6.24 -1.96
C GLY A 159 -10.92 -6.35 -0.53
N GLY A 160 -10.88 -5.24 0.16
CA GLY A 160 -10.42 -5.11 1.53
C GLY A 160 -9.85 -3.74 1.83
N SER A 161 -9.23 -3.60 2.99
CA SER A 161 -8.56 -2.37 3.42
C SER A 161 -7.23 -2.67 4.10
N ILE A 162 -6.32 -1.70 4.02
CA ILE A 162 -5.02 -1.75 4.68
C ILE A 162 -4.95 -0.59 5.65
N ASN A 163 -4.74 -0.87 6.94
CA ASN A 163 -4.64 0.12 8.00
C ASN A 163 -3.27 0.05 8.67
N MET A 164 -2.52 1.14 8.59
CA MET A 164 -1.24 1.29 9.26
C MET A 164 -1.44 1.92 10.63
N ILE A 165 -0.90 1.30 11.66
CA ILE A 165 -0.97 1.80 13.03
C ILE A 165 0.30 2.59 13.33
N SER A 166 0.12 3.87 13.65
CA SER A 166 1.22 4.80 13.89
C SER A 166 1.89 4.58 15.23
N LYS A 167 3.19 4.82 15.27
CA LYS A 167 3.95 4.96 16.52
C LYS A 167 3.59 6.28 17.18
N VAL A 168 2.92 6.24 18.33
CA VAL A 168 2.54 7.42 19.11
C VAL A 168 3.08 7.33 20.54
N ALA A 169 3.15 8.48 21.23
CA ALA A 169 3.62 8.58 22.60
C ALA A 169 2.74 7.75 23.56
N LYS A 170 3.38 6.97 24.41
CA LYS A 170 2.75 6.03 25.35
C LYS A 170 3.46 6.03 26.71
N GLN A 171 2.90 5.36 27.69
CA GLN A 171 3.53 5.15 28.98
C GLN A 171 4.85 4.39 28.86
N GLY A 172 5.77 4.67 29.80
CA GLY A 172 7.07 4.04 29.91
C GLY A 172 8.15 4.67 29.02
N ASP A 173 9.38 4.57 29.50
CA ASP A 173 10.57 5.05 28.79
C ASP A 173 11.16 3.94 27.94
N PHE A 174 11.51 4.24 26.69
CA PHE A 174 12.35 3.38 25.87
C PHE A 174 13.10 4.17 24.82
N LEU A 175 14.18 3.61 24.36
CA LEU A 175 14.93 4.05 23.19
C LEU A 175 15.34 2.82 22.39
N GLU A 176 14.84 2.68 21.19
CA GLU A 176 15.21 1.61 20.27
C GLU A 176 15.66 2.17 18.92
N GLY A 177 16.53 1.46 18.24
CA GLY A 177 16.99 1.88 16.92
C GLY A 177 17.79 0.82 16.22
N SER A 178 18.07 1.09 14.96
CA SER A 178 18.82 0.20 14.09
C SER A 178 19.76 0.99 13.19
N VAL A 179 20.96 0.47 12.99
CA VAL A 179 21.90 0.93 11.97
C VAL A 179 22.24 -0.23 11.09
N GLY A 180 21.89 -0.16 9.81
CA GLY A 180 22.08 -1.21 8.81
C GLY A 180 22.96 -0.76 7.66
N ALA A 181 23.79 -1.69 7.19
CA ALA A 181 24.56 -1.56 5.96
C ALA A 181 24.50 -2.89 5.18
N GLY A 182 24.55 -2.81 3.86
CA GLY A 182 24.39 -4.02 3.04
C GLY A 182 24.96 -3.90 1.63
N THR A 183 24.62 -4.88 0.82
CA THR A 183 24.88 -4.86 -0.62
C THR A 183 24.14 -3.70 -1.27
N ASP A 184 24.50 -3.37 -2.51
CA ASP A 184 23.81 -2.37 -3.34
C ASP A 184 23.72 -1.00 -2.62
N ASN A 185 24.83 -0.60 -2.02
CA ASN A 185 24.98 0.66 -1.27
C ASN A 185 23.91 0.90 -0.19
N TYR A 186 23.33 -0.18 0.36
CA TYR A 186 22.31 -0.08 1.41
C TYR A 186 22.86 0.55 2.68
N GLN A 187 22.21 1.60 3.13
CA GLN A 187 22.47 2.31 4.36
C GLN A 187 21.15 2.74 4.98
N ARG A 188 20.89 2.31 6.20
CA ARG A 188 19.65 2.68 6.90
C ARG A 188 19.93 2.96 8.37
N ILE A 189 19.35 4.04 8.86
CA ILE A 189 19.31 4.36 10.28
C ILE A 189 17.86 4.62 10.68
N THR A 190 17.42 4.01 11.76
CA THR A 190 16.14 4.30 12.41
C THR A 190 16.37 4.53 13.89
N LEU A 191 15.61 5.45 14.45
CA LEU A 191 15.58 5.73 15.89
C LEU A 191 14.13 5.90 16.32
N ASP A 192 13.76 5.33 17.46
CA ASP A 192 12.43 5.43 18.06
C ASP A 192 12.59 5.57 19.57
N GLY A 193 12.29 6.75 20.08
CA GLY A 193 12.43 7.06 21.49
C GLY A 193 11.11 7.57 22.08
N ASN A 194 10.74 7.03 23.23
CA ASN A 194 9.59 7.45 24.01
C ASN A 194 10.03 7.86 25.41
N LYS A 195 9.61 9.04 25.83
CA LYS A 195 9.83 9.56 27.18
C LYS A 195 8.50 9.78 27.87
N ASP A 196 8.29 9.09 28.95
CA ASP A 196 7.22 9.35 29.91
C ASP A 196 7.72 10.36 30.95
N PHE A 197 7.08 11.52 30.99
CA PHE A 197 7.43 12.58 31.94
C PHE A 197 6.74 12.42 33.29
N GLY A 198 5.91 11.40 33.46
CA GLY A 198 4.96 11.27 34.56
C GLY A 198 3.80 12.27 34.44
N ASN A 199 2.90 12.25 35.41
CA ASN A 199 1.71 13.12 35.42
C ASN A 199 0.83 12.99 34.15
N GLY A 200 0.85 11.83 33.48
CA GLY A 200 0.06 11.55 32.30
C GLY A 200 0.55 12.19 31.01
N ILE A 201 1.81 12.62 30.95
CA ILE A 201 2.41 13.22 29.75
C ILE A 201 3.52 12.32 29.22
N ALA A 202 3.48 11.99 27.94
CA ALA A 202 4.58 11.34 27.25
C ALA A 202 4.82 11.96 25.88
N ALA A 203 6.08 11.88 25.41
CA ALA A 203 6.46 12.27 24.06
C ALA A 203 7.25 11.14 23.38
N ARG A 204 7.04 10.97 22.09
CA ARG A 204 7.74 9.97 21.27
C ARG A 204 8.21 10.61 19.97
N VAL A 205 9.34 10.14 19.46
CA VAL A 205 9.83 10.51 18.15
C VAL A 205 10.41 9.29 17.44
N ALA A 206 9.97 9.06 16.19
CA ALA A 206 10.60 8.11 15.27
C ALA A 206 11.31 8.88 14.16
N VAL A 207 12.50 8.41 13.74
CA VAL A 207 13.34 9.07 12.73
C VAL A 207 13.85 8.02 11.73
N LEU A 208 13.97 8.43 10.47
CA LEU A 208 14.49 7.63 9.36
C LEU A 208 15.54 8.39 8.56
N GLY A 209 16.65 7.72 8.24
CA GLY A 209 17.52 8.03 7.12
C GLY A 209 17.79 6.75 6.33
N HIS A 210 17.60 6.78 5.02
CA HIS A 210 17.75 5.59 4.17
C HIS A 210 18.29 5.94 2.80
N LYS A 211 19.20 5.10 2.31
CA LYS A 211 19.70 5.12 0.93
C LYS A 211 20.04 3.69 0.50
N ASN A 212 19.68 3.32 -0.74
CA ASN A 212 20.15 2.10 -1.40
C ASN A 212 20.03 2.24 -2.93
N GLU A 213 20.70 1.36 -3.64
CA GLU A 213 20.47 1.06 -5.05
C GLU A 213 19.57 -0.18 -5.16
N LYS A 214 18.89 -0.37 -6.29
CA LYS A 214 18.09 -1.58 -6.53
C LYS A 214 19.00 -2.80 -6.59
N ALA A 215 18.77 -3.77 -5.73
CA ALA A 215 19.61 -4.96 -5.63
C ALA A 215 19.69 -5.74 -6.95
N GLY A 216 20.91 -6.08 -7.35
CA GLY A 216 21.19 -6.80 -8.59
C GLY A 216 21.18 -5.91 -9.85
N GLN A 217 21.08 -4.59 -9.72
CA GLN A 217 21.14 -3.62 -10.82
C GLN A 217 22.43 -2.77 -10.70
N ALA A 218 23.31 -2.81 -11.71
CA ALA A 218 24.61 -2.15 -11.62
C ALA A 218 24.54 -0.62 -11.71
N ASP A 219 23.71 -0.10 -12.64
CA ASP A 219 23.41 1.32 -12.82
C ASP A 219 21.91 1.43 -13.07
N GLY A 220 21.20 2.25 -12.30
CA GLY A 220 19.76 2.39 -12.51
C GLY A 220 19.05 3.00 -11.32
N ALA A 221 18.08 2.28 -10.77
CA ALA A 221 17.23 2.78 -9.70
C ALA A 221 17.99 2.97 -8.38
N GLU A 222 17.85 4.16 -7.83
CA GLU A 222 18.34 4.55 -6.50
C GLU A 222 17.18 5.07 -5.66
N TYR A 223 17.27 4.85 -4.36
CA TYR A 223 16.26 5.28 -3.39
C TYR A 223 16.93 6.07 -2.25
N ALA A 224 16.42 7.27 -1.96
CA ALA A 224 16.90 8.10 -0.87
C ALA A 224 15.70 8.66 -0.09
N ARG A 225 15.62 8.36 1.21
CA ARG A 225 14.47 8.72 2.04
C ARG A 225 14.90 9.26 3.39
N ALA A 226 14.16 10.25 3.87
CA ALA A 226 14.32 10.81 5.21
C ALA A 226 12.95 11.09 5.80
N GLY A 227 12.76 10.75 7.08
CA GLY A 227 11.47 10.90 7.74
C GLY A 227 11.60 11.18 9.22
N ILE A 228 10.54 11.80 9.78
CA ILE A 228 10.39 12.06 11.20
C ILE A 228 8.92 11.95 11.59
N ALA A 229 8.64 11.38 12.76
CA ALA A 229 7.29 11.23 13.29
C ALA A 229 7.27 11.52 14.80
N PRO A 230 7.20 12.80 15.21
CA PRO A 230 7.01 13.18 16.61
C PRO A 230 5.55 13.05 17.04
N SER A 231 5.33 12.73 18.30
CA SER A 231 4.02 12.78 18.95
C SER A 231 4.13 13.15 20.42
N ILE A 232 3.05 13.69 20.98
CA ILE A 232 2.90 13.97 22.41
C ILE A 232 1.50 13.57 22.84
N THR A 233 1.39 12.90 23.96
CA THR A 233 0.11 12.53 24.57
C THR A 233 0.00 13.12 25.96
N PHE A 234 -1.15 13.71 26.25
CA PHE A 234 -1.52 14.28 27.54
C PHE A 234 -2.65 13.44 28.14
N GLY A 235 -2.70 13.34 29.45
CA GLY A 235 -3.77 12.69 30.19
C GLY A 235 -3.75 11.17 30.12
N LEU A 236 -2.60 10.53 29.93
CA LEU A 236 -2.47 9.07 29.76
C LEU A 236 -3.17 8.24 30.85
N ASP A 237 -3.13 8.73 32.12
CA ASP A 237 -3.74 8.05 33.27
C ASP A 237 -5.06 8.70 33.72
N THR A 238 -5.70 9.46 32.83
CA THR A 238 -6.91 10.21 33.15
C THR A 238 -8.04 9.84 32.18
N PRO A 239 -9.31 10.11 32.55
CA PRO A 239 -10.43 9.92 31.63
C PRO A 239 -10.36 10.78 30.37
N THR A 240 -9.59 11.87 30.37
CA THR A 240 -9.46 12.76 29.20
C THR A 240 -8.04 12.69 28.66
N ARG A 241 -7.89 12.29 27.42
CA ARG A 241 -6.61 12.14 26.74
C ARG A 241 -6.60 12.98 25.46
N ALA A 242 -5.42 13.57 25.18
CA ALA A 242 -5.19 14.30 23.94
C ALA A 242 -3.85 13.84 23.33
N THR A 243 -3.86 13.37 22.11
CA THR A 243 -2.65 12.99 21.35
C THR A 243 -2.51 13.90 20.15
N LEU A 244 -1.34 14.55 20.04
CA LEU A 244 -0.94 15.29 18.85
C LEU A 244 0.20 14.53 18.20
N SER A 245 0.09 14.29 16.91
CA SER A 245 1.14 13.63 16.14
C SER A 245 1.35 14.32 14.79
N TYR A 246 2.59 14.22 14.32
CA TYR A 246 2.97 14.71 13.01
C TYR A 246 3.86 13.67 12.33
N TYR A 247 3.63 13.42 11.06
CA TYR A 247 4.43 12.55 10.20
C TYR A 247 4.95 13.34 9.03
N TYR A 248 6.23 13.20 8.74
CA TYR A 248 6.87 13.75 7.55
C TYR A 248 7.77 12.71 6.92
N LEU A 249 7.59 12.49 5.62
CA LEU A 249 8.47 11.67 4.79
C LEU A 249 8.80 12.39 3.49
N LYS A 250 10.08 12.42 3.16
CA LYS A 250 10.58 12.88 1.87
C LYS A 250 11.37 11.78 1.19
N SER A 251 11.10 11.55 -0.10
CA SER A 251 11.89 10.68 -0.96
C SER A 251 12.41 11.41 -2.19
N ASP A 252 13.57 10.99 -2.67
CA ASP A 252 14.20 11.41 -3.93
C ASP A 252 14.75 10.14 -4.59
N ASP A 253 13.91 9.52 -5.42
CA ASP A 253 14.16 8.22 -6.00
C ASP A 253 14.43 8.34 -7.51
N THR A 254 15.25 7.45 -8.07
CA THR A 254 15.31 7.18 -9.51
C THR A 254 14.46 5.95 -9.79
N PRO A 255 13.31 6.09 -10.48
CA PRO A 255 12.36 5.00 -10.67
C PRO A 255 12.82 4.00 -11.74
N ASP A 256 12.35 2.75 -11.61
CA ASP A 256 12.51 1.69 -12.61
C ASP A 256 11.16 1.06 -12.94
N SER A 257 10.75 1.13 -14.20
CA SER A 257 9.53 0.46 -14.68
C SER A 257 9.71 -1.04 -14.85
N GLY A 258 10.93 -1.49 -15.15
CA GLY A 258 11.24 -2.87 -15.49
C GLY A 258 11.53 -3.10 -16.97
N VAL A 259 11.01 -4.20 -17.52
CA VAL A 259 11.32 -4.64 -18.90
C VAL A 259 10.06 -4.64 -19.78
N PRO A 260 10.20 -4.39 -21.11
CA PRO A 260 9.07 -4.48 -22.02
C PRO A 260 8.61 -5.94 -22.19
N TYR A 261 7.40 -6.14 -22.69
CA TYR A 261 6.99 -7.46 -23.15
C TYR A 261 7.65 -7.81 -24.48
N TRP A 262 7.95 -9.10 -24.66
CA TRP A 262 8.53 -9.56 -25.91
C TRP A 262 7.50 -9.63 -27.03
N THR A 263 7.83 -9.10 -28.20
CA THR A 263 7.02 -9.18 -29.42
C THR A 263 7.77 -9.94 -30.51
N SER A 264 7.09 -10.86 -31.21
CA SER A 264 7.72 -11.76 -32.18
C SER A 264 7.77 -11.25 -33.62
N THR A 265 7.07 -10.16 -33.91
CA THR A 265 6.88 -9.68 -35.29
C THR A 265 7.05 -8.16 -35.36
N GLY A 266 7.50 -7.67 -36.51
CA GLY A 266 7.92 -6.29 -36.73
C GLY A 266 6.84 -5.22 -36.53
N PRO A 267 7.15 -3.95 -36.85
CA PRO A 267 6.32 -2.80 -36.56
C PRO A 267 4.88 -2.97 -36.98
N ASN A 268 3.93 -2.73 -36.07
CA ASN A 268 2.48 -2.74 -36.29
C ASN A 268 1.82 -4.10 -36.63
N THR A 269 2.55 -5.20 -36.58
CA THR A 269 1.99 -6.54 -36.89
C THR A 269 2.17 -7.53 -35.74
N GLY A 270 2.64 -7.04 -34.57
CA GLY A 270 3.16 -7.89 -33.51
C GLY A 270 2.10 -8.66 -32.74
N VAL A 271 2.21 -9.97 -32.76
CA VAL A 271 1.66 -10.81 -31.70
C VAL A 271 2.68 -10.80 -30.56
N THR A 272 2.34 -10.16 -29.45
CA THR A 272 3.14 -10.30 -28.23
C THR A 272 3.03 -11.72 -27.74
N THR A 273 4.13 -12.31 -27.25
CA THR A 273 4.05 -13.59 -26.53
C THR A 273 3.46 -13.42 -25.14
N GLY A 274 3.22 -12.17 -24.71
CA GLY A 274 2.72 -11.83 -23.40
C GLY A 274 3.73 -11.95 -22.26
N LYS A 275 4.92 -12.46 -22.53
CA LYS A 275 6.00 -12.61 -21.52
C LYS A 275 6.87 -11.37 -21.45
N PRO A 276 7.43 -11.04 -20.27
CA PRO A 276 8.51 -10.07 -20.18
C PRO A 276 9.70 -10.46 -21.06
N LEU A 277 10.38 -9.48 -21.61
CA LEU A 277 11.58 -9.68 -22.40
C LEU A 277 12.63 -10.49 -21.60
N ASN A 278 13.18 -11.54 -22.21
CA ASN A 278 14.25 -12.32 -21.61
C ASN A 278 15.61 -11.61 -21.74
N ALA A 279 15.72 -10.47 -21.06
CA ALA A 279 16.94 -9.70 -20.93
C ALA A 279 17.74 -10.12 -19.68
N LYS A 280 18.95 -9.59 -19.52
CA LYS A 280 19.76 -9.78 -18.32
C LYS A 280 19.04 -9.25 -17.08
N GLN A 281 19.11 -9.95 -15.96
CA GLN A 281 18.63 -9.47 -14.67
C GLN A 281 19.30 -8.14 -14.30
N GLY A 282 18.51 -7.20 -13.75
CA GLY A 282 18.99 -5.88 -13.37
C GLY A 282 19.20 -4.93 -14.55
N ILE A 283 18.63 -5.23 -15.74
CA ILE A 283 18.67 -4.31 -16.87
C ILE A 283 17.86 -3.04 -16.57
N TYR A 284 18.33 -1.88 -16.98
CA TYR A 284 17.69 -0.60 -16.75
C TYR A 284 17.58 0.20 -18.04
N TYR A 285 16.35 0.56 -18.44
CA TYR A 285 16.04 1.28 -19.67
C TYR A 285 15.90 2.79 -19.47
N GLY A 286 15.88 3.28 -18.24
CA GLY A 286 15.70 4.68 -17.91
C GLY A 286 16.88 5.56 -18.34
N TRP A 287 16.68 6.88 -18.18
CA TRP A 287 17.71 7.89 -18.35
C TRP A 287 18.10 8.48 -16.99
N LEU A 288 19.29 8.22 -16.51
CA LEU A 288 19.81 8.79 -15.26
C LEU A 288 19.89 10.32 -15.28
N ASP A 289 19.96 10.90 -16.47
CA ASP A 289 20.04 12.34 -16.70
C ASP A 289 18.67 13.04 -16.72
N ARG A 290 17.57 12.25 -16.78
CA ARG A 290 16.19 12.73 -16.93
C ARG A 290 15.25 12.21 -15.84
N ASP A 291 15.33 10.90 -15.54
CA ASP A 291 14.32 10.21 -14.75
C ASP A 291 14.50 10.49 -13.26
N PHE A 292 13.41 10.82 -12.61
CA PHE A 292 13.35 11.04 -11.15
C PHE A 292 11.94 10.82 -10.63
N GLN A 293 11.84 10.54 -9.33
CA GLN A 293 10.60 10.60 -8.57
C GLN A 293 10.86 11.25 -7.22
N LYS A 294 10.16 12.34 -6.94
CA LYS A 294 10.20 13.06 -5.67
C LYS A 294 8.86 13.02 -5.00
N GLN A 295 8.84 12.59 -3.75
CA GLN A 295 7.64 12.60 -2.94
C GLN A 295 7.86 13.33 -1.63
N GLU A 296 6.83 14.02 -1.18
CA GLU A 296 6.79 14.68 0.12
C GLU A 296 5.41 14.45 0.73
N ASN A 297 5.37 13.78 1.87
CA ASN A 297 4.14 13.38 2.54
C ASN A 297 4.14 13.91 3.97
N GLN A 298 3.04 14.57 4.36
CA GLN A 298 2.85 15.15 5.68
C GLN A 298 1.48 14.77 6.21
N ILE A 299 1.39 14.37 7.48
CA ILE A 299 0.14 14.07 8.16
C ILE A 299 0.22 14.69 9.56
N GLY A 300 -0.70 15.61 9.86
CA GLY A 300 -0.91 16.16 11.20
C GLY A 300 -2.20 15.61 11.79
N THR A 301 -2.15 15.06 12.99
CA THR A 301 -3.31 14.45 13.67
C THR A 301 -3.48 15.04 15.06
N ILE A 302 -4.73 15.37 15.38
CA ILE A 302 -5.20 15.69 16.73
C ILE A 302 -6.25 14.67 17.10
N LYS A 303 -6.00 13.88 18.14
CA LYS A 303 -6.97 12.91 18.68
C LYS A 303 -7.32 13.29 20.12
N LEU A 304 -8.59 13.48 20.38
CA LEU A 304 -9.15 13.75 21.70
C LEU A 304 -10.02 12.55 22.11
N GLU A 305 -9.87 12.09 23.35
CA GLU A 305 -10.64 10.98 23.90
C GLU A 305 -11.11 11.34 25.30
N HIS A 306 -12.36 11.02 25.61
CA HIS A 306 -12.92 11.22 26.93
C HIS A 306 -13.79 10.02 27.34
N ASP A 307 -13.43 9.40 28.47
CA ASP A 307 -14.20 8.33 29.07
C ASP A 307 -15.38 8.92 29.83
N LEU A 308 -16.58 8.83 29.24
CA LEU A 308 -17.83 9.28 29.86
C LEU A 308 -18.19 8.39 31.05
N THR A 309 -17.84 7.11 30.94
CA THR A 309 -17.93 6.10 31.99
C THR A 309 -16.82 5.07 31.78
N ASP A 310 -16.64 4.13 32.68
CA ASP A 310 -15.66 3.03 32.53
C ASP A 310 -15.88 2.17 31.25
N ASN A 311 -17.06 2.23 30.67
CA ASN A 311 -17.47 1.43 29.52
C ASN A 311 -17.85 2.27 28.28
N LEU A 312 -17.68 3.58 28.31
CA LEU A 312 -18.15 4.46 27.26
C LEU A 312 -17.16 5.59 27.00
N THR A 313 -16.57 5.62 25.81
CA THR A 313 -15.60 6.65 25.40
C THR A 313 -16.10 7.39 24.18
N ILE A 314 -16.10 8.72 24.24
CA ILE A 314 -16.24 9.60 23.09
C ILE A 314 -14.87 10.02 22.58
N SER A 315 -14.68 10.00 21.27
CA SER A 315 -13.42 10.42 20.63
C SER A 315 -13.68 11.32 19.43
N ASN A 316 -12.77 12.26 19.22
CA ASN A 316 -12.70 13.05 17.99
C ASN A 316 -11.28 12.96 17.43
N THR A 317 -11.17 12.70 16.13
CA THR A 317 -9.89 12.63 15.41
C THR A 317 -9.94 13.56 14.21
N ALA A 318 -9.17 14.63 14.24
CA ALA A 318 -8.98 15.56 13.14
C ALA A 318 -7.62 15.34 12.48
N VAL A 319 -7.60 15.14 11.18
CA VAL A 319 -6.40 14.87 10.38
C VAL A 319 -6.31 15.84 9.22
N TYR A 320 -5.16 16.47 9.07
CA TYR A 320 -4.80 17.19 7.86
C TYR A 320 -3.58 16.54 7.23
N SER A 321 -3.65 16.25 5.94
CA SER A 321 -2.53 15.66 5.17
C SER A 321 -2.27 16.43 3.88
N ASN A 322 -1.00 16.49 3.49
CA ASN A 322 -0.54 16.95 2.19
C ASN A 322 0.38 15.88 1.59
N SER A 323 0.11 15.51 0.35
CA SER A 323 0.91 14.53 -0.41
C SER A 323 1.30 15.12 -1.75
N LYS A 324 2.60 15.18 -2.01
CA LYS A 324 3.17 15.62 -3.29
C LYS A 324 3.89 14.47 -3.96
N ASN A 325 3.64 14.30 -5.26
CA ASN A 325 4.33 13.31 -6.08
C ASN A 325 4.69 13.95 -7.42
N ASP A 326 5.98 14.03 -7.71
CA ASP A 326 6.54 14.68 -8.88
C ASP A 326 7.52 13.74 -9.56
N TYR A 327 7.24 13.32 -10.79
CA TYR A 327 8.11 12.38 -11.48
C TYR A 327 8.13 12.55 -13.00
N ILE A 328 9.26 12.16 -13.56
CA ILE A 328 9.45 11.75 -14.94
C ILE A 328 10.13 10.39 -14.90
N TRP A 329 9.59 9.43 -15.65
CA TRP A 329 10.18 8.11 -15.75
C TRP A 329 10.06 7.53 -17.15
N THR A 330 10.95 6.58 -17.44
CA THR A 330 10.91 5.82 -18.69
C THR A 330 9.94 4.64 -18.54
N GLN A 331 9.00 4.53 -19.47
CA GLN A 331 8.29 3.29 -19.75
C GLN A 331 8.92 2.64 -20.99
N PRO A 332 9.52 1.43 -20.85
CA PRO A 332 10.04 0.73 -22.01
C PRO A 332 8.86 0.23 -22.86
N ASP A 333 8.70 0.82 -24.04
CA ASP A 333 7.50 0.64 -24.87
C ASP A 333 7.69 -0.46 -25.92
N ASP A 334 6.77 -1.41 -25.95
CA ASP A 334 6.70 -2.55 -26.87
C ASP A 334 5.65 -2.35 -28.00
N SER A 335 4.86 -1.27 -27.95
CA SER A 335 3.63 -1.12 -28.75
C SER A 335 3.86 -1.00 -30.26
N LYS A 336 5.07 -0.67 -30.68
CA LYS A 336 5.42 -0.49 -32.11
C LYS A 336 6.25 -1.64 -32.70
N GLY A 337 6.39 -2.74 -31.96
CA GLY A 337 7.18 -3.88 -32.40
C GLY A 337 8.68 -3.62 -32.46
N ASN A 338 9.18 -2.60 -31.77
CA ASN A 338 10.59 -2.25 -31.72
C ASN A 338 11.45 -3.41 -31.19
N ILE A 339 10.91 -4.18 -30.26
CA ILE A 339 11.58 -5.34 -29.66
C ILE A 339 12.00 -6.37 -30.70
N ALA A 340 11.24 -6.55 -31.78
CA ALA A 340 11.58 -7.46 -32.88
C ALA A 340 12.85 -7.01 -33.64
N ASN A 341 13.23 -5.73 -33.51
CA ASN A 341 14.45 -5.14 -34.06
C ASN A 341 15.56 -4.98 -33.01
N ASN A 342 15.39 -5.57 -31.81
CA ASN A 342 16.27 -5.41 -30.66
C ASN A 342 16.37 -3.96 -30.15
N GLU A 343 15.31 -3.19 -30.30
CA GLU A 343 15.22 -1.79 -29.87
C GLU A 343 14.08 -1.60 -28.87
N VAL A 344 14.25 -0.68 -27.94
CA VAL A 344 13.24 -0.23 -26.97
C VAL A 344 13.05 1.26 -27.10
N TRP A 345 11.82 1.71 -27.27
CA TRP A 345 11.50 3.12 -27.15
C TRP A 345 11.34 3.51 -25.68
N ARG A 346 12.09 4.56 -25.26
CA ARG A 346 12.09 5.08 -23.89
C ARG A 346 10.96 6.11 -23.73
N ARG A 347 9.72 5.62 -23.74
CA ARG A 347 8.54 6.47 -23.61
C ARG A 347 8.56 7.26 -22.31
N VAL A 348 8.17 8.53 -22.36
CA VAL A 348 8.01 9.37 -21.15
C VAL A 348 6.67 9.09 -20.51
N ASN A 349 6.70 8.87 -19.21
CA ASN A 349 5.55 9.05 -18.35
C ASN A 349 5.88 10.08 -17.27
N SER A 350 4.97 10.98 -16.97
CA SER A 350 5.22 12.05 -16.01
C SER A 350 3.96 12.48 -15.29
N ARG A 351 4.11 12.90 -14.05
CA ARG A 351 3.05 13.49 -13.26
C ARG A 351 3.60 14.52 -12.29
N ILE A 352 2.80 15.53 -12.03
CA ILE A 352 2.94 16.46 -10.92
C ILE A 352 1.61 16.45 -10.20
N SER A 353 1.58 15.99 -8.94
CA SER A 353 0.37 16.02 -8.13
C SER A 353 0.63 16.64 -6.77
N ASP A 354 -0.35 17.41 -6.28
CA ASP A 354 -0.38 18.00 -4.94
C ASP A 354 -1.79 17.77 -4.40
N THR A 355 -1.90 16.97 -3.35
CA THR A 355 -3.17 16.57 -2.77
C THR A 355 -3.23 16.97 -1.31
N ASN A 356 -4.26 17.75 -0.97
CA ASN A 356 -4.57 18.16 0.40
C ASN A 356 -5.83 17.45 0.85
N THR A 357 -5.84 16.90 2.05
CA THR A 357 -7.00 16.24 2.63
C THR A 357 -7.20 16.69 4.07
N PHE A 358 -8.42 17.07 4.41
CA PHE A 358 -8.88 17.26 5.78
C PHE A 358 -9.94 16.22 6.11
N THR A 359 -9.80 15.53 7.24
CA THR A 359 -10.79 14.56 7.73
C THR A 359 -11.05 14.79 9.20
N ASP A 360 -12.30 14.77 9.59
CA ASP A 360 -12.75 14.81 10.99
C ASP A 360 -13.67 13.63 11.28
N GLN A 361 -13.37 12.88 12.35
CA GLN A 361 -14.14 11.73 12.80
C GLN A 361 -14.57 11.93 14.24
N LEU A 362 -15.86 11.89 14.49
CA LEU A 362 -16.44 11.83 15.82
C LEU A 362 -16.99 10.43 16.08
N ALA A 363 -16.58 9.76 17.14
CA ALA A 363 -16.99 8.41 17.45
C ALA A 363 -17.37 8.24 18.93
N LEU A 364 -18.33 7.37 19.17
CA LEU A 364 -18.72 6.88 20.48
C LEU A 364 -18.53 5.36 20.49
N THR A 365 -17.66 4.89 21.35
CA THR A 365 -17.31 3.47 21.50
C THR A 365 -17.64 3.00 22.90
N GLY A 366 -18.22 1.83 23.02
CA GLY A 366 -18.52 1.34 24.38
C GLY A 366 -19.18 -0.02 24.44
N LYS A 367 -19.57 -0.34 25.66
CA LYS A 367 -20.27 -1.59 26.02
C LYS A 367 -21.50 -1.27 26.86
N PHE A 368 -22.60 -1.97 26.59
CA PHE A 368 -23.81 -1.90 27.37
C PHE A 368 -24.59 -3.21 27.31
N ASN A 369 -25.60 -3.38 28.15
CA ASN A 369 -26.45 -4.56 28.15
C ASN A 369 -27.91 -4.19 27.89
N THR A 370 -28.59 -5.01 27.09
CA THR A 370 -30.05 -4.99 26.95
C THR A 370 -30.62 -6.32 27.44
N GLY A 371 -31.00 -6.37 28.72
CA GLY A 371 -31.38 -7.61 29.37
C GLY A 371 -30.19 -8.56 29.45
N ALA A 372 -30.30 -9.73 28.83
CA ALA A 372 -29.24 -10.74 28.80
C ALA A 372 -28.20 -10.52 27.67
N LEU A 373 -28.49 -9.65 26.73
CA LEU A 373 -27.61 -9.39 25.59
C LEU A 373 -26.52 -8.38 25.98
N LYS A 374 -25.27 -8.68 25.61
CA LYS A 374 -24.14 -7.78 25.81
C LYS A 374 -23.75 -7.17 24.46
N HIS A 375 -23.65 -5.86 24.41
CA HIS A 375 -23.30 -5.09 23.23
C HIS A 375 -21.90 -4.51 23.36
N SER A 376 -21.10 -4.64 22.30
CA SER A 376 -19.86 -3.88 22.09
C SER A 376 -20.01 -3.11 20.79
N PHE A 377 -20.02 -1.78 20.84
CA PHE A 377 -20.37 -0.96 19.70
C PHE A 377 -19.39 0.17 19.41
N ASN A 378 -19.37 0.62 18.17
CA ASN A 378 -18.77 1.87 17.72
C ASN A 378 -19.74 2.55 16.77
N THR A 379 -20.09 3.80 17.04
CA THR A 379 -20.93 4.61 16.18
C THR A 379 -20.28 5.98 16.00
N GLY A 380 -20.47 6.58 14.84
CA GLY A 380 -19.84 7.87 14.59
C GLY A 380 -20.33 8.57 13.34
N ALA A 381 -19.79 9.76 13.17
CA ALA A 381 -19.91 10.59 11.99
C ALA A 381 -18.53 10.98 11.48
N GLU A 382 -18.38 11.03 10.16
CA GLU A 382 -17.13 11.36 9.50
C GLU A 382 -17.39 12.40 8.41
N TYR A 383 -16.49 13.37 8.31
CA TYR A 383 -16.43 14.34 7.24
C TYR A 383 -15.03 14.33 6.64
N SER A 384 -14.94 14.36 5.32
CA SER A 384 -13.66 14.45 4.60
C SER A 384 -13.78 15.35 3.40
N LYS A 385 -12.79 16.22 3.22
CA LYS A 385 -12.64 17.06 2.04
C LYS A 385 -11.22 16.89 1.50
N GLN A 386 -11.11 16.58 0.20
CA GLN A 386 -9.86 16.39 -0.50
C GLN A 386 -9.82 17.24 -1.75
N GLU A 387 -8.71 17.94 -1.96
CA GLU A 387 -8.40 18.67 -3.19
C GLU A 387 -7.11 18.12 -3.79
N SER A 388 -7.15 17.72 -5.05
CA SER A 388 -6.02 17.18 -5.78
C SER A 388 -5.78 17.96 -7.07
N ASP A 389 -4.67 18.67 -7.12
CA ASP A 389 -4.14 19.29 -8.36
C ASP A 389 -3.29 18.25 -9.09
N LYS A 390 -3.56 18.08 -10.38
CA LYS A 390 -2.81 17.17 -11.26
C LYS A 390 -2.30 17.88 -12.49
N GLY A 391 -1.06 17.56 -12.84
CA GLY A 391 -0.40 18.01 -14.05
C GLY A 391 0.67 17.02 -14.51
N SER A 392 1.48 17.45 -15.47
CA SER A 392 2.52 16.62 -16.06
C SER A 392 3.65 17.49 -16.60
N TYR A 393 4.60 16.87 -17.28
CA TYR A 393 5.64 17.56 -18.03
C TYR A 393 5.36 17.46 -19.52
N ASN A 394 5.48 18.60 -20.22
CA ASN A 394 5.50 18.64 -21.66
C ASN A 394 6.95 18.43 -22.13
N VAL A 395 7.14 17.50 -23.07
CA VAL A 395 8.43 17.25 -23.69
C VAL A 395 8.41 17.75 -25.13
N THR A 396 9.36 18.59 -25.51
CA THR A 396 9.51 19.10 -26.87
C THR A 396 10.91 18.82 -27.37
N SER A 397 11.01 18.50 -28.66
CA SER A 397 12.32 18.36 -29.32
C SER A 397 13.06 19.70 -29.35
N ARG A 398 14.34 19.66 -29.58
CA ARG A 398 15.16 20.88 -29.81
C ARG A 398 14.65 21.77 -30.94
N THR A 399 13.89 21.20 -31.86
CA THR A 399 13.26 21.94 -32.97
C THR A 399 11.90 22.52 -32.60
N GLY A 400 11.45 22.35 -31.33
CA GLY A 400 10.18 22.87 -30.81
C GLY A 400 8.96 22.02 -31.16
N GLN A 401 9.16 20.79 -31.67
CA GLN A 401 8.04 19.86 -31.92
C GLN A 401 7.71 19.13 -30.65
N PRO A 402 6.41 19.00 -30.28
CA PRO A 402 6.01 18.16 -29.13
C PRO A 402 6.43 16.71 -29.36
N ILE A 403 7.00 16.09 -28.33
CA ILE A 403 7.29 14.67 -28.28
C ILE A 403 6.28 14.08 -27.29
N GLY A 404 5.21 13.48 -27.85
CA GLY A 404 4.07 13.10 -27.04
C GLY A 404 4.21 11.76 -26.36
N GLY A 405 3.50 11.60 -25.24
CA GLY A 405 2.95 10.34 -24.80
C GLY A 405 1.81 9.90 -25.75
N SER A 406 1.31 8.69 -25.57
CA SER A 406 0.35 8.01 -26.45
C SER A 406 -0.92 8.77 -26.84
N ASP A 407 -1.25 9.88 -26.18
CA ASP A 407 -2.54 10.55 -26.34
C ASP A 407 -2.48 11.78 -27.24
N ASP A 408 -1.32 12.12 -27.78
CA ASP A 408 -1.22 13.27 -28.63
C ASP A 408 -1.40 12.88 -30.10
N ALA A 409 -2.66 12.80 -30.52
CA ALA A 409 -3.04 12.69 -31.93
C ALA A 409 -2.58 13.89 -32.78
N ALA A 410 -2.00 14.91 -32.16
CA ALA A 410 -1.44 16.10 -32.83
C ALA A 410 0.03 15.91 -33.23
N THR A 411 0.72 14.90 -32.72
CA THR A 411 2.03 14.52 -33.23
C THR A 411 1.83 13.68 -34.50
N THR A 412 1.83 14.35 -35.60
CA THR A 412 1.72 13.76 -36.95
C THR A 412 2.91 12.87 -37.35
N ASN A 413 3.86 12.68 -36.46
CA ASN A 413 5.00 11.78 -36.68
C ASN A 413 4.75 10.41 -36.06
N VAL A 414 3.95 9.60 -36.72
CA VAL A 414 3.75 8.17 -36.44
C VAL A 414 5.08 7.41 -36.34
N ASN A 415 6.17 7.98 -36.82
CA ASN A 415 7.51 7.41 -36.81
C ASN A 415 8.32 7.71 -35.54
N GLU A 416 7.87 8.61 -34.65
CA GLU A 416 8.61 8.97 -33.44
C GLU A 416 8.66 7.83 -32.42
N ASN A 417 7.64 6.99 -32.39
CA ASN A 417 7.57 5.82 -31.51
C ASN A 417 8.21 4.55 -32.11
N ALA A 418 8.57 4.59 -33.39
CA ALA A 418 9.23 3.47 -34.04
C ALA A 418 10.74 3.71 -34.07
N CYS A 419 11.49 2.80 -33.47
CA CYS A 419 12.95 2.78 -33.52
C CYS A 419 13.43 2.27 -34.88
N VAL A 420 12.95 2.86 -35.99
CA VAL A 420 13.34 2.46 -37.32
C VAL A 420 14.62 3.15 -37.71
N LEU A 421 15.63 2.36 -38.05
CA LEU A 421 16.91 2.85 -38.54
C LEU A 421 16.74 3.91 -39.66
N GLY A 422 17.18 5.16 -39.39
CA GLY A 422 17.31 6.19 -40.37
C GLY A 422 16.20 7.25 -40.44
N THR A 423 15.17 7.17 -39.61
CA THR A 423 14.10 8.19 -39.61
C THR A 423 13.73 8.61 -38.17
N GLY A 424 13.89 9.86 -37.82
CA GLY A 424 13.33 10.52 -36.66
C GLY A 424 14.14 10.39 -35.37
N VAL A 425 13.45 10.20 -34.27
CA VAL A 425 13.89 10.33 -32.90
C VAL A 425 14.99 9.32 -32.48
N ALA A 426 15.14 8.21 -33.20
CA ALA A 426 16.22 7.24 -32.97
C ALA A 426 17.63 7.91 -32.95
N SER A 427 17.81 8.98 -33.75
CA SER A 427 19.04 9.78 -33.73
C SER A 427 19.22 10.63 -32.46
N ASN A 428 18.19 10.74 -31.61
CA ASN A 428 18.17 11.57 -30.40
C ASN A 428 18.28 10.76 -29.10
N GLY A 429 18.50 9.44 -29.16
CA GLY A 429 18.63 8.58 -27.99
C GLY A 429 17.32 8.12 -27.35
N TRP A 430 16.17 8.39 -27.94
CA TRP A 430 14.87 7.91 -27.46
C TRP A 430 14.71 6.39 -27.57
N CYS A 431 15.42 5.78 -28.51
CA CYS A 431 15.54 4.34 -28.60
C CYS A 431 16.86 3.87 -28.01
N THR A 432 16.84 2.71 -27.41
CA THR A 432 18.03 2.06 -26.87
C THR A 432 18.02 0.59 -27.22
N ASP A 433 19.20 -0.07 -27.18
CA ASP A 433 19.29 -1.52 -27.39
C ASP A 433 18.49 -2.28 -26.33
N ALA A 434 17.71 -3.29 -26.76
CA ALA A 434 16.84 -4.05 -25.89
C ALA A 434 17.61 -4.95 -24.88
N TYR A 435 18.84 -5.32 -25.18
CA TYR A 435 19.65 -6.21 -24.37
C TYR A 435 20.86 -5.54 -23.72
N ASN A 436 21.24 -4.35 -24.21
CA ASN A 436 22.35 -3.58 -23.69
C ASN A 436 22.08 -2.06 -23.72
N PRO A 437 21.03 -1.61 -23.00
CA PRO A 437 20.68 -0.17 -22.94
C PRO A 437 21.79 0.64 -22.28
N ASN A 438 21.94 1.91 -22.70
CA ASN A 438 22.84 2.85 -22.06
C ASN A 438 22.06 3.88 -21.22
N PRO A 439 22.03 3.75 -19.88
CA PRO A 439 21.32 4.71 -19.02
C PRO A 439 21.99 6.08 -18.95
N HIS A 440 23.26 6.19 -19.38
CA HIS A 440 24.05 7.42 -19.39
C HIS A 440 23.95 8.18 -20.73
N ASP A 441 23.08 7.78 -21.64
CA ASP A 441 22.80 8.55 -22.84
C ASP A 441 22.37 9.96 -22.44
N ARG A 442 22.85 10.96 -23.17
CA ARG A 442 22.52 12.33 -22.86
C ARG A 442 21.11 12.67 -23.32
N PHE A 443 20.25 13.11 -22.40
CA PHE A 443 18.96 13.68 -22.73
C PHE A 443 19.11 15.12 -23.23
N ASN A 444 18.65 15.40 -24.43
CA ASN A 444 18.92 16.69 -25.11
C ASN A 444 17.65 17.50 -25.44
N ASP A 445 16.46 16.96 -25.19
CA ASP A 445 15.20 17.59 -25.46
C ASP A 445 14.75 18.53 -24.32
N ILE A 446 13.69 19.31 -24.54
CA ILE A 446 13.22 20.32 -23.60
C ILE A 446 12.05 19.75 -22.79
N ILE A 447 12.15 19.88 -21.48
CA ILE A 447 11.09 19.51 -20.55
C ILE A 447 10.55 20.75 -19.88
N THR A 448 9.23 20.95 -19.92
CA THR A 448 8.55 22.08 -19.30
C THR A 448 7.42 21.57 -18.40
N ALA A 449 7.43 21.99 -17.14
CA ALA A 449 6.40 21.62 -16.19
C ALA A 449 5.05 22.28 -16.51
N ALA A 450 3.98 21.51 -16.43
CA ALA A 450 2.58 21.93 -16.49
C ALA A 450 1.84 21.41 -15.23
N PRO A 451 2.09 22.01 -14.05
CA PRO A 451 1.78 21.40 -12.75
C PRO A 451 0.29 21.35 -12.43
N LYS A 452 -0.54 22.13 -13.11
CA LYS A 452 -1.96 22.24 -12.82
C LYS A 452 -2.81 22.18 -14.10
N ALA A 453 -2.98 20.97 -14.62
CA ALA A 453 -3.85 20.71 -15.76
C ALA A 453 -5.31 20.53 -15.35
N SER A 454 -5.53 19.92 -14.18
CA SER A 454 -6.85 19.75 -13.58
C SER A 454 -6.81 19.86 -12.06
N THR A 455 -7.94 20.23 -11.47
CA THR A 455 -8.19 20.16 -10.02
C THR A 455 -9.41 19.28 -9.80
N THR A 456 -9.28 18.29 -8.92
CA THR A 456 -10.38 17.44 -8.48
C THR A 456 -10.62 17.66 -7.00
N GLU A 457 -11.84 18.03 -6.64
CA GLU A 457 -12.31 18.14 -5.26
C GLU A 457 -13.29 17.01 -4.97
N THR A 458 -13.08 16.30 -3.85
CA THR A 458 -14.01 15.30 -3.34
C THR A 458 -14.41 15.64 -1.94
N GLU A 459 -15.70 15.53 -1.65
CA GLU A 459 -16.27 15.77 -0.32
C GLU A 459 -17.13 14.58 0.08
N SER A 460 -16.96 14.09 1.30
CA SER A 460 -17.76 13.00 1.82
C SER A 460 -18.24 13.28 3.23
N THR A 461 -19.49 12.91 3.48
CA THR A 461 -20.10 12.95 4.82
C THR A 461 -20.73 11.59 5.07
N SER A 462 -20.53 11.05 6.28
CA SER A 462 -21.06 9.74 6.61
C SER A 462 -21.46 9.60 8.06
N VAL A 463 -22.35 8.66 8.31
CA VAL A 463 -22.71 8.19 9.65
C VAL A 463 -22.75 6.66 9.65
N TYR A 464 -22.33 6.06 10.77
CA TYR A 464 -22.26 4.60 10.85
C TYR A 464 -22.55 4.09 12.26
N LEU A 465 -22.96 2.83 12.32
CA LEU A 465 -23.13 2.05 13.54
C LEU A 465 -22.59 0.64 13.32
N LEU A 466 -21.72 0.21 14.19
CA LEU A 466 -21.18 -1.16 14.27
C LEU A 466 -21.47 -1.70 15.66
N ASP A 467 -22.02 -2.92 15.75
CA ASP A 467 -22.38 -3.56 17.02
C ASP A 467 -22.08 -5.04 16.96
N ASN A 468 -21.35 -5.53 17.94
CA ASN A 468 -21.16 -6.94 18.19
C ASN A 468 -21.96 -7.34 19.43
N ILE A 469 -22.93 -8.22 19.24
CA ILE A 469 -23.93 -8.60 20.24
C ILE A 469 -23.62 -10.03 20.70
N GLU A 470 -23.22 -10.19 21.97
CA GLU A 470 -23.13 -11.50 22.62
C GLU A 470 -24.53 -11.95 23.02
N LEU A 471 -25.10 -12.90 22.25
CA LEU A 471 -26.40 -13.50 22.53
C LEU A 471 -26.33 -14.45 23.73
N ASN A 472 -25.23 -15.18 23.84
CA ASN A 472 -24.81 -16.04 24.96
C ASN A 472 -23.33 -16.40 24.80
N SER A 473 -22.79 -17.24 25.65
CA SER A 473 -21.37 -17.64 25.63
C SER A 473 -20.89 -18.32 24.33
N GLN A 474 -21.81 -18.80 23.49
CA GLN A 474 -21.49 -19.52 22.25
C GLN A 474 -21.87 -18.77 20.97
N TRP A 475 -22.75 -17.80 21.04
CA TRP A 475 -23.29 -17.14 19.86
C TRP A 475 -23.11 -15.63 19.93
N LEU A 476 -22.46 -15.08 18.90
CA LEU A 476 -22.31 -13.65 18.68
C LEU A 476 -22.94 -13.25 17.34
N LEU A 477 -23.50 -12.06 17.31
CA LEU A 477 -24.05 -11.43 16.12
C LEU A 477 -23.32 -10.12 15.87
N ASP A 478 -22.72 -9.96 14.69
CA ASP A 478 -22.04 -8.74 14.26
C ASP A 478 -22.90 -8.01 13.24
N LEU A 479 -23.22 -6.76 13.49
CA LEU A 479 -24.05 -5.93 12.64
C LEU A 479 -23.36 -4.59 12.36
N GLY A 480 -23.45 -4.13 11.13
CA GLY A 480 -22.94 -2.82 10.75
C GLY A 480 -23.77 -2.19 9.65
N VAL A 481 -23.98 -0.91 9.77
CA VAL A 481 -24.62 -0.08 8.74
C VAL A 481 -23.90 1.26 8.65
N ARG A 482 -23.75 1.75 7.43
CA ARG A 482 -23.16 3.04 7.14
C ARG A 482 -23.89 3.68 5.97
N TRP A 483 -24.17 4.95 6.10
CA TRP A 483 -24.61 5.82 5.02
C TRP A 483 -23.48 6.78 4.68
N ASP A 484 -23.19 6.93 3.38
CA ASP A 484 -22.24 7.88 2.84
C ASP A 484 -22.92 8.77 1.81
N LYS A 485 -22.65 10.07 1.86
CA LYS A 485 -22.84 11.01 0.76
C LYS A 485 -21.47 11.37 0.21
N PHE A 486 -21.29 11.27 -1.11
CA PHE A 486 -20.03 11.47 -1.80
C PHE A 486 -20.20 12.39 -3.00
N GLU A 487 -19.49 13.50 -3.00
CA GLU A 487 -19.54 14.50 -4.05
C GLU A 487 -18.16 14.66 -4.68
N THR A 488 -18.09 14.71 -6.00
CA THR A 488 -16.84 14.92 -6.76
C THR A 488 -17.04 16.02 -7.76
N GLU A 489 -16.14 16.99 -7.76
CA GLU A 489 -16.05 18.04 -8.76
C GLU A 489 -14.67 18.02 -9.40
N GLN A 490 -14.62 18.03 -10.73
CA GLN A 490 -13.34 18.19 -11.44
C GLN A 490 -13.40 19.33 -12.42
N ASN A 491 -12.36 20.16 -12.37
CA ASN A 491 -12.12 21.27 -13.26
C ASN A 491 -10.92 20.98 -14.17
N ILE A 492 -11.13 20.99 -15.49
CA ILE A 492 -10.07 20.87 -16.51
C ILE A 492 -9.68 22.28 -16.97
N HIS A 493 -8.53 22.78 -16.51
CA HIS A 493 -8.16 24.19 -16.71
C HIS A 493 -7.97 24.57 -18.18
N ALA A 494 -7.40 23.71 -19.02
CA ALA A 494 -7.15 23.99 -20.42
C ALA A 494 -8.43 24.22 -21.27
N SER A 495 -9.51 23.52 -20.90
CA SER A 495 -10.80 23.60 -21.62
C SER A 495 -11.87 24.42 -20.88
N GLY A 496 -11.64 24.72 -19.60
CA GLY A 496 -12.65 25.31 -18.72
C GLY A 496 -13.84 24.39 -18.43
N LYS A 497 -13.75 23.10 -18.79
CA LYS A 497 -14.81 22.12 -18.54
C LYS A 497 -14.86 21.72 -17.07
N LYS A 498 -16.08 21.55 -16.56
CA LYS A 498 -16.37 21.13 -15.21
C LYS A 498 -17.21 19.86 -15.24
N TYR A 499 -16.86 18.89 -14.42
CA TYR A 499 -17.59 17.63 -14.21
C TYR A 499 -17.98 17.51 -12.76
N VAL A 500 -19.19 17.03 -12.50
CA VAL A 500 -19.74 16.89 -11.15
C VAL A 500 -20.42 15.54 -11.05
N SER A 501 -20.15 14.80 -9.99
CA SER A 501 -20.85 13.57 -9.64
C SER A 501 -21.28 13.63 -8.17
N ASP A 502 -22.52 13.32 -7.89
CA ASP A 502 -23.11 13.27 -6.55
C ASP A 502 -23.80 11.92 -6.37
N SER A 503 -23.49 11.24 -5.28
CA SER A 503 -24.11 9.97 -4.96
C SER A 503 -24.25 9.78 -3.45
N ASP A 504 -25.32 9.15 -3.02
CA ASP A 504 -25.49 8.66 -1.67
C ASP A 504 -25.85 7.17 -1.68
N PHE A 505 -25.36 6.45 -0.69
CA PHE A 505 -25.53 5.00 -0.65
C PHE A 505 -25.38 4.44 0.77
N PHE A 506 -25.97 3.27 0.97
CA PHE A 506 -25.82 2.49 2.19
C PHE A 506 -24.92 1.29 1.96
N ASN A 507 -24.08 1.01 2.96
CA ASN A 507 -23.37 -0.24 3.07
C ASN A 507 -23.70 -0.90 4.40
N TYR A 508 -23.72 -2.23 4.39
CA TYR A 508 -24.03 -3.02 5.57
C TYR A 508 -23.15 -4.27 5.65
N GLN A 509 -23.02 -4.72 6.87
CA GLN A 509 -22.44 -6.02 7.19
C GLN A 509 -23.31 -6.74 8.21
N ALA A 510 -23.36 -8.05 8.08
CA ALA A 510 -23.95 -8.93 9.06
C ALA A 510 -23.10 -10.19 9.19
N GLY A 511 -22.84 -10.62 10.41
CA GLY A 511 -22.08 -11.83 10.69
C GLY A 511 -22.64 -12.56 11.89
N VAL A 512 -22.55 -13.88 11.88
CA VAL A 512 -22.84 -14.74 13.00
C VAL A 512 -21.61 -15.56 13.32
N THR A 513 -21.25 -15.60 14.60
CA THR A 513 -20.12 -16.37 15.10
C THR A 513 -20.63 -17.38 16.12
N TYR A 514 -20.27 -18.65 15.90
CA TYR A 514 -20.49 -19.74 16.84
C TYR A 514 -19.16 -20.13 17.49
N LYS A 515 -19.13 -20.15 18.80
CA LYS A 515 -17.97 -20.56 19.62
C LYS A 515 -18.22 -21.93 20.23
N PRO A 516 -17.78 -23.02 19.58
CA PRO A 516 -17.89 -24.36 20.18
C PRO A 516 -17.04 -24.48 21.44
N LEU A 517 -15.93 -23.76 21.51
CA LEU A 517 -14.98 -23.64 22.63
C LEU A 517 -14.55 -22.16 22.77
N GLU A 518 -14.04 -21.80 23.93
CA GLU A 518 -13.57 -20.44 24.21
C GLU A 518 -12.45 -19.99 23.24
N ASN A 519 -11.56 -20.89 22.84
CA ASN A 519 -10.43 -20.71 21.98
C ASN A 519 -10.72 -20.97 20.49
N GLY A 520 -11.99 -21.10 20.09
CA GLY A 520 -12.35 -21.38 18.71
C GLY A 520 -13.64 -20.71 18.27
N SER A 521 -13.72 -20.32 17.01
CA SER A 521 -14.89 -19.74 16.39
C SER A 521 -15.13 -20.29 14.98
N ILE A 522 -16.40 -20.39 14.61
CA ILE A 522 -16.88 -20.66 13.26
C ILE A 522 -17.83 -19.53 12.92
N TYR A 523 -17.66 -18.89 11.77
CA TYR A 523 -18.49 -17.75 11.41
C TYR A 523 -18.97 -17.80 9.98
N ALA A 524 -20.08 -17.12 9.74
CA ALA A 524 -20.57 -16.77 8.41
C ALA A 524 -20.83 -15.27 8.36
N SER A 525 -20.50 -14.61 7.26
CA SER A 525 -20.71 -13.17 7.10
C SER A 525 -21.11 -12.78 5.69
N TYR A 526 -21.79 -11.65 5.63
CA TYR A 526 -22.18 -10.95 4.43
C TYR A 526 -21.83 -9.46 4.59
N ALA A 527 -21.15 -8.87 3.60
CA ALA A 527 -20.80 -7.47 3.64
C ALA A 527 -20.86 -6.84 2.25
N THR A 528 -21.16 -5.54 2.19
CA THR A 528 -21.23 -4.76 0.96
C THR A 528 -20.16 -3.66 0.92
N SER A 529 -19.84 -3.21 -0.27
CA SER A 529 -19.02 -2.03 -0.54
C SER A 529 -19.54 -1.28 -1.76
N ALA A 530 -19.24 0.01 -1.83
CA ALA A 530 -19.58 0.86 -2.94
C ALA A 530 -18.39 1.73 -3.36
N ASN A 531 -18.20 1.88 -4.68
CA ASN A 531 -17.18 2.74 -5.29
C ASN A 531 -17.86 3.88 -6.07
N PRO A 532 -18.06 5.06 -5.48
CA PRO A 532 -18.56 6.23 -6.20
C PRO A 532 -17.54 6.76 -7.20
N VAL A 533 -17.98 7.58 -8.15
CA VAL A 533 -17.08 8.28 -9.08
C VAL A 533 -16.16 9.22 -8.31
N GLY A 534 -14.86 9.16 -8.58
CA GLY A 534 -13.86 10.02 -7.95
C GLY A 534 -13.32 9.53 -6.60
N VAL A 535 -13.73 8.35 -6.14
CA VAL A 535 -13.20 7.74 -4.92
C VAL A 535 -11.68 7.53 -4.99
N ASP A 536 -11.16 7.36 -6.19
CA ASP A 536 -9.76 7.13 -6.56
C ASP A 536 -9.05 8.39 -7.11
N ALA A 537 -9.65 9.57 -6.96
CA ALA A 537 -9.16 10.81 -7.56
C ALA A 537 -7.73 11.20 -7.14
N ALA A 538 -7.26 10.76 -5.98
CA ALA A 538 -5.93 11.09 -5.44
C ALA A 538 -4.93 9.95 -5.48
N ASP A 539 -5.36 8.72 -5.71
CA ASP A 539 -4.48 7.55 -5.65
C ASP A 539 -3.66 7.35 -6.92
N GLY A 540 -3.99 8.08 -7.99
CA GLY A 540 -3.28 7.98 -9.27
C GLY A 540 -3.68 6.78 -10.10
N SER A 541 -4.70 6.01 -9.67
CA SER A 541 -5.27 4.99 -10.53
C SER A 541 -5.88 5.66 -11.78
N GLU A 542 -5.81 4.96 -12.91
CA GLU A 542 -6.45 5.40 -14.16
C GLU A 542 -7.91 4.96 -14.21
N GLY A 543 -8.55 4.83 -13.03
CA GLY A 543 -9.98 4.59 -12.97
C GLY A 543 -10.71 5.58 -13.89
N ILE A 544 -11.86 5.24 -14.38
CA ILE A 544 -12.70 6.09 -15.22
C ILE A 544 -13.03 7.34 -14.42
N SER A 545 -12.03 8.05 -14.19
CA SER A 545 -12.07 9.35 -13.66
C SER A 545 -11.89 10.22 -14.87
N VAL A 546 -12.88 10.84 -15.30
CA VAL A 546 -12.80 12.06 -16.07
C VAL A 546 -12.48 11.91 -17.56
N PRO A 547 -13.34 12.49 -18.33
CA PRO A 547 -13.23 12.54 -19.79
C PRO A 547 -11.87 13.10 -20.24
N GLY A 548 -11.21 12.39 -21.14
CA GLY A 548 -10.02 12.89 -21.83
C GLY A 548 -10.30 14.16 -22.64
N ARG A 549 -9.25 14.79 -23.19
CA ARG A 549 -9.33 16.00 -24.02
C ARG A 549 -10.37 15.93 -25.15
N ASN A 550 -10.63 14.73 -25.66
CA ASN A 550 -11.51 14.51 -26.82
C ASN A 550 -12.92 14.04 -26.44
N THR A 551 -13.28 14.04 -25.16
CA THR A 551 -14.59 13.60 -24.72
C THR A 551 -15.68 14.56 -25.21
N THR A 552 -16.69 14.03 -25.87
CA THR A 552 -17.86 14.79 -26.31
C THR A 552 -18.70 15.22 -25.11
N GLU A 553 -19.55 16.22 -25.29
CA GLU A 553 -20.44 16.69 -24.23
C GLU A 553 -21.42 15.57 -23.78
N ALA A 554 -21.91 14.77 -24.71
CA ALA A 554 -22.77 13.61 -24.40
C ALA A 554 -22.05 12.52 -23.61
N GLN A 555 -20.78 12.24 -23.90
CA GLN A 555 -19.96 11.30 -23.12
C GLN A 555 -19.69 11.84 -21.71
N ALA A 556 -19.45 13.14 -21.59
CA ALA A 556 -19.26 13.81 -20.30
C ALA A 556 -20.54 13.73 -19.43
N GLU A 557 -21.71 13.96 -20.04
CA GLU A 557 -23.00 13.81 -19.35
C GLU A 557 -23.26 12.36 -18.93
N ALA A 558 -22.87 11.39 -19.75
CA ALA A 558 -22.97 9.97 -19.39
C ALA A 558 -22.14 9.63 -18.14
N ILE A 559 -20.92 10.20 -18.03
CA ILE A 559 -20.05 10.01 -16.85
C ILE A 559 -20.66 10.65 -15.59
N ASN A 560 -21.26 11.84 -15.72
CA ASN A 560 -21.94 12.49 -14.59
C ASN A 560 -23.13 11.69 -14.05
N ASN A 561 -23.70 10.80 -14.87
CA ASN A 561 -24.82 9.93 -14.50
C ASN A 561 -24.41 8.53 -14.03
N LEU A 562 -23.11 8.24 -13.92
CA LEU A 562 -22.63 6.95 -13.44
C LEU A 562 -22.99 6.75 -11.97
N LYS A 563 -23.48 5.55 -11.67
CA LYS A 563 -23.76 5.11 -10.30
C LYS A 563 -22.50 4.58 -9.63
N PRO A 564 -22.46 4.49 -8.29
CA PRO A 564 -21.44 3.71 -7.61
C PRO A 564 -21.39 2.27 -8.12
N GLU A 565 -20.21 1.73 -8.27
CA GLU A 565 -20.03 0.29 -8.45
C GLU A 565 -20.38 -0.39 -7.13
N GLU A 566 -21.03 -1.54 -7.19
CA GLU A 566 -21.51 -2.29 -6.02
C GLU A 566 -20.72 -3.58 -5.86
N VAL A 567 -20.39 -3.91 -4.62
CA VAL A 567 -19.65 -5.13 -4.28
C VAL A 567 -20.32 -5.81 -3.12
N ARG A 568 -20.38 -7.14 -3.19
CA ARG A 568 -20.84 -7.98 -2.08
C ARG A 568 -19.85 -9.11 -1.84
N THR A 569 -19.57 -9.40 -0.58
CA THR A 569 -18.75 -10.53 -0.15
C THR A 569 -19.54 -11.42 0.80
N MET A 570 -19.55 -12.72 0.52
CA MET A 570 -20.02 -13.77 1.41
C MET A 570 -18.82 -14.58 1.85
N GLU A 571 -18.71 -14.85 3.13
CA GLU A 571 -17.58 -15.57 3.72
C GLU A 571 -18.04 -16.56 4.78
N LEU A 572 -17.47 -17.75 4.77
CA LEU A 572 -17.60 -18.76 5.82
C LEU A 572 -16.19 -19.11 6.29
N GLY A 573 -15.93 -18.99 7.58
CA GLY A 573 -14.59 -19.23 8.12
C GLY A 573 -14.57 -19.81 9.50
N THR A 574 -13.37 -20.14 9.95
CA THR A 574 -13.10 -20.65 11.30
C THR A 574 -11.74 -20.15 11.78
N LYS A 575 -11.64 -19.91 13.09
CA LYS A 575 -10.42 -19.42 13.76
C LYS A 575 -10.21 -20.19 15.05
N TRP A 576 -8.97 -20.53 15.33
CA TRP A 576 -8.60 -21.34 16.50
C TRP A 576 -7.31 -20.84 17.13
N ASP A 577 -7.33 -20.61 18.42
CA ASP A 577 -6.15 -20.34 19.24
C ASP A 577 -5.69 -21.61 19.93
N LEU A 578 -4.46 -22.01 19.63
CA LEU A 578 -3.86 -23.26 20.11
C LEU A 578 -2.64 -22.99 21.00
N PHE A 579 -2.18 -24.01 21.70
CA PHE A 579 -0.98 -23.98 22.55
C PHE A 579 -1.02 -22.85 23.60
N ASN A 580 -2.14 -22.81 24.38
CA ASN A 580 -2.41 -21.75 25.35
C ASN A 580 -2.41 -20.35 24.72
N ASP A 581 -3.19 -20.21 23.66
CA ASP A 581 -3.39 -18.97 22.89
C ASP A 581 -2.14 -18.40 22.22
N LYS A 582 -1.06 -19.21 22.10
CA LYS A 582 0.19 -18.77 21.46
C LYS A 582 0.18 -18.83 19.92
N LEU A 583 -0.66 -19.68 19.32
CA LEU A 583 -0.75 -19.88 17.88
C LEU A 583 -2.20 -19.73 17.41
N ASN A 584 -2.44 -18.81 16.49
CA ASN A 584 -3.72 -18.64 15.81
C ASN A 584 -3.71 -19.37 14.46
N LEU A 585 -4.73 -20.21 14.22
CA LEU A 585 -5.01 -20.82 12.91
C LEU A 585 -6.31 -20.25 12.36
N THR A 586 -6.33 -19.96 11.06
CA THR A 586 -7.51 -19.45 10.35
C THR A 586 -7.73 -20.19 9.04
N ALA A 587 -9.00 -20.38 8.70
CA ALA A 587 -9.42 -20.86 7.39
C ALA A 587 -10.71 -20.16 6.97
N ALA A 588 -10.83 -19.76 5.70
CA ALA A 588 -12.03 -19.13 5.17
C ALA A 588 -12.23 -19.51 3.69
N ILE A 589 -13.48 -19.68 3.30
CA ILE A 589 -13.92 -19.68 1.91
C ILE A 589 -14.81 -18.48 1.69
N PHE A 590 -14.72 -17.88 0.50
CA PHE A 590 -15.48 -16.68 0.21
C PHE A 590 -15.86 -16.57 -1.27
N ARG A 591 -16.87 -15.74 -1.53
CA ARG A 591 -17.22 -15.22 -2.85
C ARG A 591 -17.35 -13.71 -2.76
N THR A 592 -16.69 -13.01 -3.67
CA THR A 592 -16.84 -11.57 -3.89
C THR A 592 -17.33 -11.34 -5.32
N GLU A 593 -18.43 -10.62 -5.45
CA GLU A 593 -19.02 -10.22 -6.73
C GLU A 593 -19.05 -8.69 -6.79
N LYS A 594 -18.54 -8.15 -7.90
CA LYS A 594 -18.57 -6.72 -8.21
C LYS A 594 -19.45 -6.53 -9.42
N THR A 595 -20.52 -5.77 -9.24
CA THR A 595 -21.52 -5.44 -10.27
C THR A 595 -21.54 -3.95 -10.54
N ASN A 596 -22.26 -3.51 -11.57
CA ASN A 596 -22.26 -2.13 -12.01
C ASN A 596 -20.84 -1.59 -12.26
N THR A 597 -19.91 -2.48 -12.65
CA THR A 597 -18.55 -2.07 -12.97
C THR A 597 -18.58 -1.14 -14.16
N ARG A 598 -17.83 -0.05 -14.05
CA ARG A 598 -17.71 0.92 -15.14
C ARG A 598 -16.93 0.31 -16.28
N ALA A 599 -17.52 0.26 -17.44
CA ALA A 599 -16.92 -0.22 -18.65
C ALA A 599 -17.26 0.69 -19.83
N THR A 600 -16.39 0.76 -20.82
CA THR A 600 -16.66 1.52 -22.05
C THR A 600 -17.32 0.58 -23.03
N ASP A 601 -18.57 0.90 -23.38
CA ASP A 601 -19.36 0.15 -24.35
C ASP A 601 -18.83 0.34 -25.79
N THR A 602 -19.27 -0.50 -26.70
CA THR A 602 -18.86 -0.49 -28.13
C THR A 602 -19.13 0.83 -28.86
N ASP A 603 -20.03 1.66 -28.34
CA ASP A 603 -20.31 3.01 -28.84
C ASP A 603 -19.41 4.12 -28.28
N GLY A 604 -18.44 3.75 -27.41
CA GLY A 604 -17.50 4.65 -26.77
C GLY A 604 -18.03 5.40 -25.54
N PHE A 605 -19.21 5.02 -25.02
CA PHE A 605 -19.76 5.56 -23.79
C PHE A 605 -19.39 4.71 -22.59
N THR A 606 -19.00 5.33 -21.49
CA THR A 606 -18.81 4.65 -20.21
C THR A 606 -20.15 4.46 -19.51
N ARG A 607 -20.42 3.22 -19.10
CA ARG A 607 -21.66 2.79 -18.41
C ARG A 607 -21.35 1.84 -17.27
N ASN A 608 -22.33 1.65 -16.37
CA ASN A 608 -22.30 0.65 -15.30
C ASN A 608 -22.84 -0.70 -15.82
N ILE A 609 -22.06 -1.42 -16.60
CA ILE A 609 -22.49 -2.64 -17.31
C ILE A 609 -21.62 -3.86 -17.04
N GLY A 610 -20.48 -3.70 -16.37
CA GLY A 610 -19.55 -4.80 -16.13
C GLY A 610 -19.88 -5.59 -14.86
N GLU A 611 -19.41 -6.85 -14.84
CA GLU A 611 -19.48 -7.73 -13.67
C GLU A 611 -18.23 -8.60 -13.57
N THR A 612 -17.71 -8.75 -12.36
CA THR A 612 -16.59 -9.64 -12.03
C THR A 612 -16.87 -10.45 -10.78
N ARG A 613 -16.30 -11.65 -10.71
CA ARG A 613 -16.44 -12.56 -9.56
C ARG A 613 -15.09 -13.14 -9.16
N VAL A 614 -14.88 -13.27 -7.85
CA VAL A 614 -13.72 -13.95 -7.27
C VAL A 614 -14.19 -14.91 -6.20
N ASP A 615 -13.96 -16.19 -6.39
CA ASP A 615 -14.13 -17.25 -5.40
C ASP A 615 -12.76 -17.60 -4.80
N GLY A 616 -12.70 -17.89 -3.49
CA GLY A 616 -11.41 -18.17 -2.89
C GLY A 616 -11.44 -19.01 -1.63
N LEU A 617 -10.24 -19.52 -1.30
CA LEU A 617 -9.90 -20.19 -0.05
C LEU A 617 -8.67 -19.50 0.55
N GLU A 618 -8.70 -19.22 1.82
CA GLU A 618 -7.59 -18.65 2.57
C GLU A 618 -7.30 -19.50 3.80
N LEU A 619 -6.01 -19.75 4.06
CA LEU A 619 -5.49 -20.42 5.23
C LEU A 619 -4.43 -19.56 5.89
N GLY A 620 -4.37 -19.52 7.22
CA GLY A 620 -3.37 -18.74 7.96
C GLY A 620 -2.93 -19.45 9.24
N ALA A 621 -1.67 -19.21 9.63
CA ALA A 621 -1.09 -19.65 10.88
C ALA A 621 -0.11 -18.60 11.39
N ASN A 622 -0.37 -18.01 12.58
CA ASN A 622 0.47 -16.95 13.13
C ASN A 622 0.66 -17.15 14.64
N GLY A 623 1.90 -17.10 15.09
CA GLY A 623 2.24 -17.18 16.50
C GLY A 623 3.36 -18.16 16.80
N ASN A 624 3.34 -18.72 18.00
CA ASN A 624 4.40 -19.58 18.49
C ASN A 624 3.92 -21.04 18.60
N ILE A 625 4.65 -21.94 17.95
CA ILE A 625 4.44 -23.40 18.08
C ILE A 625 5.02 -23.89 19.43
N THR A 626 6.18 -23.33 19.79
CA THR A 626 6.82 -23.51 21.11
C THR A 626 7.41 -22.18 21.55
N ASP A 627 7.93 -22.08 22.76
CA ASP A 627 8.60 -20.86 23.25
C ASP A 627 9.81 -20.44 22.41
N LYS A 628 10.39 -21.37 21.62
CA LYS A 628 11.54 -21.14 20.76
C LYS A 628 11.21 -21.07 19.27
N TRP A 629 10.02 -21.47 18.87
CA TRP A 629 9.64 -21.64 17.47
C TRP A 629 8.40 -20.85 17.14
N ALA A 630 8.58 -19.81 16.33
CA ALA A 630 7.51 -18.95 15.83
C ALA A 630 7.27 -19.15 14.33
N VAL A 631 6.04 -18.93 13.89
CA VAL A 631 5.62 -19.06 12.50
C VAL A 631 4.63 -17.95 12.13
N SER A 632 4.77 -17.41 10.92
CA SER A 632 3.77 -16.63 10.19
C SER A 632 3.66 -17.24 8.80
N ALA A 633 2.52 -17.87 8.51
CA ALA A 633 2.32 -18.60 7.26
C ALA A 633 0.91 -18.35 6.73
N GLY A 634 0.76 -18.39 5.43
CA GLY A 634 -0.53 -18.30 4.80
C GLY A 634 -0.54 -18.86 3.39
N TYR A 635 -1.72 -19.28 2.97
CA TYR A 635 -2.00 -19.73 1.61
C TYR A 635 -3.33 -19.15 1.15
N THR A 636 -3.38 -18.70 -0.10
CA THR A 636 -4.59 -18.20 -0.75
C THR A 636 -4.73 -18.81 -2.12
N TYR A 637 -5.91 -19.34 -2.39
CA TYR A 637 -6.38 -19.75 -3.72
C TYR A 637 -7.47 -18.80 -4.16
N LEU A 638 -7.36 -18.25 -5.38
CA LEU A 638 -8.33 -17.35 -6.01
C LEU A 638 -8.73 -17.88 -7.39
N ASP A 639 -10.03 -18.06 -7.60
CA ASP A 639 -10.63 -18.33 -8.89
C ASP A 639 -11.43 -17.10 -9.31
N SER A 640 -10.91 -16.35 -10.28
CA SER A 640 -11.45 -15.06 -10.69
C SER A 640 -11.94 -15.10 -12.13
N GLU A 641 -13.05 -14.43 -12.41
CA GLU A 641 -13.70 -14.43 -13.72
C GLU A 641 -14.31 -13.06 -14.03
N ILE A 642 -14.09 -12.60 -15.23
CA ILE A 642 -14.84 -11.49 -15.83
C ILE A 642 -16.14 -12.10 -16.33
N ILE A 643 -17.26 -11.77 -15.68
CA ILE A 643 -18.59 -12.29 -16.05
C ILE A 643 -19.14 -11.52 -17.24
N ASP A 644 -18.96 -10.19 -17.22
CA ASP A 644 -19.38 -9.29 -18.30
C ASP A 644 -18.39 -8.10 -18.34
N ASP A 645 -17.77 -7.84 -19.48
CA ASP A 645 -16.90 -6.66 -19.69
C ASP A 645 -17.64 -5.52 -20.42
N GLY A 646 -18.93 -5.66 -20.66
CA GLY A 646 -19.77 -4.71 -21.39
C GLY A 646 -19.66 -4.79 -22.91
N ALA A 647 -18.60 -5.37 -23.45
CA ALA A 647 -18.36 -5.57 -24.88
C ALA A 647 -18.41 -7.04 -25.29
N GLY A 648 -18.42 -7.98 -24.32
CA GLY A 648 -18.40 -9.43 -24.53
C GLY A 648 -17.06 -9.95 -25.06
N THR A 649 -16.01 -9.15 -24.98
CA THR A 649 -14.70 -9.47 -25.58
C THR A 649 -13.83 -10.30 -24.63
N ASN A 650 -13.93 -10.04 -23.33
CA ASN A 650 -13.09 -10.65 -22.29
C ASN A 650 -13.90 -11.53 -21.34
N ASP A 651 -15.17 -11.79 -21.63
CA ASP A 651 -16.04 -12.62 -20.79
C ASP A 651 -15.44 -14.04 -20.64
N GLY A 652 -15.44 -14.54 -19.41
CA GLY A 652 -14.82 -15.82 -19.04
C GLY A 652 -13.31 -15.76 -18.80
N ASN A 653 -12.66 -14.61 -19.05
CA ASN A 653 -11.24 -14.44 -18.74
C ASN A 653 -11.01 -14.24 -17.25
N GLN A 654 -9.77 -14.55 -16.82
CA GLN A 654 -9.33 -14.25 -15.47
C GLN A 654 -9.20 -12.74 -15.26
N VAL A 655 -9.63 -12.25 -14.11
CA VAL A 655 -9.42 -10.85 -13.71
C VAL A 655 -7.91 -10.55 -13.63
N GLN A 656 -7.51 -9.39 -14.13
CA GLN A 656 -6.11 -8.94 -14.09
C GLN A 656 -5.62 -8.72 -12.65
N ASN A 657 -4.32 -8.79 -12.44
CA ASN A 657 -3.66 -8.65 -11.13
C ASN A 657 -4.11 -9.69 -10.09
N VAL A 658 -4.51 -10.88 -10.51
CA VAL A 658 -4.86 -12.01 -9.65
C VAL A 658 -3.87 -13.14 -9.85
N ALA A 659 -3.26 -13.59 -8.75
CA ALA A 659 -2.52 -14.85 -8.71
C ALA A 659 -3.47 -15.97 -8.28
N LYS A 660 -3.55 -17.06 -9.03
CA LYS A 660 -4.43 -18.19 -8.71
C LYS A 660 -4.04 -18.85 -7.38
N ASN A 661 -2.76 -19.07 -7.17
CA ASN A 661 -2.20 -19.56 -5.92
C ASN A 661 -1.13 -18.61 -5.40
N SER A 662 -1.14 -18.34 -4.12
CA SER A 662 -0.07 -17.62 -3.43
C SER A 662 0.14 -18.20 -2.03
N ALA A 663 1.39 -18.29 -1.61
CA ALA A 663 1.76 -18.78 -0.30
C ALA A 663 2.90 -17.97 0.29
N THR A 664 2.87 -17.76 1.59
CA THR A 664 3.93 -17.11 2.35
C THR A 664 4.25 -17.92 3.58
N LEU A 665 5.54 -17.97 3.92
CA LEU A 665 6.04 -18.56 5.14
C LEU A 665 7.15 -17.69 5.69
N TRP A 666 7.07 -17.36 6.95
CA TRP A 666 8.17 -16.89 7.77
C TRP A 666 8.22 -17.71 9.04
N THR A 667 9.39 -18.23 9.39
CA THR A 667 9.56 -19.00 10.62
C THR A 667 10.89 -18.67 11.27
N THR A 668 10.91 -18.61 12.60
CA THR A 668 12.12 -18.38 13.40
C THR A 668 12.27 -19.46 14.46
N TYR A 669 13.51 -19.86 14.68
CA TYR A 669 13.84 -20.83 15.73
C TYR A 669 15.07 -20.36 16.53
N GLN A 670 14.92 -20.30 17.85
CA GLN A 670 16.00 -19.98 18.78
C GLN A 670 16.86 -21.22 19.00
N VAL A 671 17.96 -21.34 18.23
CA VAL A 671 18.87 -22.51 18.27
C VAL A 671 19.72 -22.50 19.52
N LEU A 672 20.16 -21.32 19.98
CA LEU A 672 20.91 -21.07 21.20
C LEU A 672 20.25 -19.90 21.95
N PRO A 673 20.50 -19.71 23.26
CA PRO A 673 19.95 -18.56 23.99
C PRO A 673 20.28 -17.20 23.33
N GLN A 674 21.41 -17.09 22.64
CA GLN A 674 21.83 -15.87 21.96
C GLN A 674 21.56 -15.88 20.45
N LEU A 675 21.24 -17.04 19.83
CA LEU A 675 21.13 -17.16 18.37
C LEU A 675 19.73 -17.60 17.93
N THR A 676 19.08 -16.75 17.15
CA THR A 676 17.82 -17.07 16.46
C THR A 676 18.08 -17.11 14.96
N LEU A 677 17.66 -18.16 14.30
CA LEU A 677 17.67 -18.30 12.84
C LEU A 677 16.23 -18.12 12.32
N GLY A 678 16.12 -17.48 11.17
CA GLY A 678 14.88 -17.28 10.45
C GLY A 678 14.98 -17.75 9.01
N ALA A 679 13.87 -18.25 8.49
CA ALA A 679 13.71 -18.64 7.09
C ALA A 679 12.35 -18.19 6.56
N GLY A 680 12.35 -17.72 5.33
CA GLY A 680 11.14 -17.27 4.63
C GLY A 680 11.02 -17.89 3.25
N ALA A 681 9.78 -18.03 2.78
CA ALA A 681 9.46 -18.37 1.41
C ALA A 681 8.21 -17.60 0.97
N THR A 682 8.25 -17.08 -0.25
CA THR A 682 7.09 -16.47 -0.91
C THR A 682 6.93 -17.13 -2.26
N ALA A 683 5.76 -17.70 -2.52
CA ALA A 683 5.39 -18.31 -3.80
C ALA A 683 4.16 -17.62 -4.36
N MET A 684 4.16 -17.38 -5.66
CA MET A 684 3.06 -16.76 -6.37
C MET A 684 2.95 -17.36 -7.77
N ASP A 685 1.74 -17.68 -8.19
CA ASP A 685 1.45 -18.11 -9.55
C ASP A 685 1.56 -16.95 -10.54
N LYS A 686 1.47 -17.29 -11.82
CA LYS A 686 1.38 -16.33 -12.93
C LYS A 686 0.26 -15.31 -12.68
N VAL A 687 0.55 -14.04 -13.01
CA VAL A 687 -0.39 -12.93 -12.92
C VAL A 687 -0.56 -12.26 -14.28
N TYR A 688 -1.80 -12.12 -14.74
CA TYR A 688 -2.12 -11.37 -15.94
C TYR A 688 -2.18 -9.87 -15.65
N GLY A 689 -1.63 -9.06 -16.58
CA GLY A 689 -1.65 -7.61 -16.51
C GLY A 689 -2.85 -6.96 -17.22
N ASP A 690 -3.53 -7.71 -18.09
CA ASP A 690 -4.64 -7.23 -18.92
C ASP A 690 -5.88 -8.14 -18.83
N ALA A 691 -7.05 -7.56 -19.10
CA ALA A 691 -8.32 -8.28 -19.11
C ALA A 691 -8.40 -9.33 -20.24
N ALA A 692 -7.68 -9.13 -21.33
CA ALA A 692 -7.60 -10.06 -22.45
C ALA A 692 -6.74 -11.31 -22.15
N ASN A 693 -6.06 -11.35 -21.00
CA ASN A 693 -5.14 -12.40 -20.57
C ASN A 693 -4.00 -12.66 -21.58
N THR A 694 -3.59 -11.63 -22.29
CA THR A 694 -2.52 -11.73 -23.30
C THR A 694 -1.15 -11.41 -22.72
N LYS A 695 -1.06 -10.54 -21.72
CA LYS A 695 0.19 -10.12 -21.05
C LYS A 695 0.23 -10.65 -19.62
N TYR A 696 1.37 -11.19 -19.22
CA TYR A 696 1.50 -11.80 -17.90
C TYR A 696 2.95 -11.80 -17.40
N VAL A 697 3.10 -11.87 -16.09
CA VAL A 697 4.36 -12.19 -15.42
C VAL A 697 4.34 -13.63 -14.95
N PRO A 698 5.44 -14.38 -15.11
CA PRO A 698 5.55 -15.76 -14.64
C PRO A 698 5.39 -15.88 -13.12
N GLY A 699 4.95 -17.04 -12.66
CA GLY A 699 5.00 -17.38 -11.24
C GLY A 699 6.44 -17.55 -10.76
N TYR A 700 6.66 -17.43 -9.44
CA TYR A 700 7.96 -17.52 -8.82
C TYR A 700 7.92 -18.13 -7.42
N VAL A 701 9.08 -18.55 -6.94
CA VAL A 701 9.32 -18.88 -5.53
C VAL A 701 10.59 -18.16 -5.09
N ARG A 702 10.45 -17.32 -4.07
CA ARG A 702 11.55 -16.58 -3.44
C ARG A 702 11.82 -17.13 -2.05
N TYR A 703 13.08 -17.24 -1.68
CA TYR A 703 13.52 -17.62 -0.34
C TYR A 703 14.29 -16.51 0.34
N ASP A 704 14.06 -16.36 1.64
CA ASP A 704 14.73 -15.36 2.48
C ASP A 704 15.30 -16.05 3.73
N ALA A 705 16.36 -15.50 4.30
CA ALA A 705 17.00 -16.03 5.51
C ALA A 705 17.40 -14.92 6.47
N MET A 706 17.42 -15.23 7.77
CA MET A 706 17.84 -14.32 8.83
C MET A 706 18.66 -15.05 9.89
N ALA A 707 19.65 -14.36 10.43
CA ALA A 707 20.35 -14.78 11.65
C ALA A 707 20.44 -13.58 12.59
N ARG A 708 19.92 -13.73 13.81
CA ARG A 708 20.01 -12.71 14.87
C ARG A 708 20.83 -13.24 16.03
N TYR A 709 21.87 -12.49 16.40
CA TYR A 709 22.73 -12.80 17.53
C TYR A 709 22.63 -11.72 18.60
N ASN A 710 22.09 -12.09 19.76
CA ASN A 710 22.00 -11.21 20.91
C ASN A 710 23.38 -11.08 21.58
N VAL A 711 24.04 -9.92 21.37
CA VAL A 711 25.33 -9.60 22.00
C VAL A 711 25.15 -9.46 23.52
N ASN A 712 24.07 -8.81 23.91
CA ASN A 712 23.60 -8.69 25.30
C ASN A 712 22.06 -8.43 25.29
N LYS A 713 21.48 -8.12 26.46
CA LYS A 713 20.04 -7.88 26.58
C LYS A 713 19.55 -6.62 25.83
N ASN A 714 20.44 -5.73 25.46
CA ASN A 714 20.12 -4.44 24.86
C ASN A 714 20.57 -4.30 23.40
N VAL A 715 21.46 -5.19 22.93
CA VAL A 715 22.08 -5.07 21.61
C VAL A 715 22.10 -6.42 20.91
N ASP A 716 21.65 -6.44 19.66
CA ASP A 716 21.77 -7.58 18.78
C ASP A 716 22.37 -7.19 17.42
N LEU A 717 22.94 -8.19 16.75
CA LEU A 717 23.36 -8.14 15.37
C LEU A 717 22.43 -9.04 14.56
N GLN A 718 21.86 -8.50 13.49
CA GLN A 718 20.94 -9.22 12.61
C GLN A 718 21.42 -9.16 11.18
N LEU A 719 21.59 -10.33 10.57
CA LEU A 719 21.87 -10.50 9.15
C LEU A 719 20.60 -10.98 8.45
N ASN A 720 20.12 -10.23 7.46
CA ASN A 720 19.06 -10.65 6.55
C ASN A 720 19.65 -10.87 5.16
N VAL A 721 19.32 -12.00 4.53
CA VAL A 721 19.60 -12.28 3.13
C VAL A 721 18.27 -12.44 2.41
N ASN A 722 17.96 -11.49 1.56
CA ASN A 722 16.73 -11.46 0.76
C ASN A 722 16.98 -12.10 -0.60
N ASN A 723 15.99 -12.82 -1.11
CA ASN A 723 16.08 -13.55 -2.38
C ASN A 723 17.35 -14.41 -2.44
N LEU A 724 17.47 -15.34 -1.49
CA LEU A 724 18.66 -16.16 -1.27
C LEU A 724 19.11 -16.95 -2.52
N SER A 725 18.15 -17.41 -3.33
CA SER A 725 18.41 -18.14 -4.58
C SER A 725 18.77 -17.24 -5.75
N ASP A 726 18.71 -15.90 -5.59
CA ASP A 726 18.86 -14.93 -6.68
C ASP A 726 17.88 -15.16 -7.83
N GLU A 727 16.63 -15.50 -7.49
CA GLU A 727 15.56 -15.73 -8.44
C GLU A 727 15.23 -14.45 -9.19
N ARG A 728 15.22 -14.51 -10.52
CA ARG A 728 14.73 -13.43 -11.36
C ARG A 728 13.22 -13.53 -11.49
N TYR A 729 12.46 -12.60 -10.93
CA TYR A 729 11.01 -12.58 -10.97
C TYR A 729 10.45 -11.17 -11.16
N PHE A 730 9.13 -11.08 -11.36
CA PHE A 730 8.45 -9.84 -11.63
C PHE A 730 7.34 -9.63 -10.60
N THR A 731 7.24 -8.41 -10.09
CA THR A 731 6.26 -8.05 -9.06
C THR A 731 4.98 -7.47 -9.63
N LYS A 732 5.04 -6.88 -10.82
CA LYS A 732 3.91 -6.17 -11.43
C LYS A 732 3.84 -6.44 -12.92
N ALA A 733 2.62 -6.65 -13.43
CA ALA A 733 2.32 -6.74 -14.85
C ALA A 733 1.48 -5.53 -15.26
N TYR A 734 2.03 -4.66 -16.11
CA TYR A 734 1.23 -3.58 -16.67
C TYR A 734 0.44 -4.07 -17.89
N SER A 735 -0.77 -3.53 -18.07
CA SER A 735 -1.65 -3.95 -19.16
C SER A 735 -1.12 -3.63 -20.57
N SER A 736 -0.21 -2.65 -20.69
CA SER A 736 0.23 -2.15 -22.00
C SER A 736 1.67 -2.49 -22.34
N HIS A 737 2.67 -1.98 -21.60
CA HIS A 737 4.03 -1.88 -22.16
C HIS A 737 5.08 -2.72 -21.45
N TYR A 738 5.00 -2.95 -20.13
CA TYR A 738 6.12 -3.44 -19.36
C TYR A 738 5.70 -4.33 -18.17
N ALA A 739 6.69 -5.06 -17.66
CA ALA A 739 6.62 -5.80 -16.41
C ALA A 739 7.72 -5.33 -15.45
N THR A 740 7.36 -5.05 -14.20
CA THR A 740 8.32 -4.57 -13.21
C THR A 740 9.14 -5.73 -12.65
N GLU A 741 10.44 -5.72 -12.92
CA GLU A 741 11.37 -6.70 -12.39
C GLU A 741 11.63 -6.44 -10.90
N ALA A 742 11.62 -7.52 -10.11
CA ALA A 742 11.94 -7.49 -8.70
C ALA A 742 13.42 -7.23 -8.43
N GLU A 743 13.76 -6.96 -7.18
CA GLU A 743 15.14 -6.89 -6.72
C GLU A 743 15.81 -8.28 -6.76
N GLY A 744 17.08 -8.32 -7.10
CA GLY A 744 17.93 -9.49 -6.99
C GLY A 744 18.27 -9.83 -5.54
N ARG A 745 19.23 -10.75 -5.34
CA ARG A 745 19.70 -11.09 -3.99
C ARG A 745 20.39 -9.91 -3.33
N SER A 746 20.01 -9.65 -2.06
CA SER A 746 20.64 -8.66 -1.22
C SER A 746 20.96 -9.21 0.17
N ALA A 747 21.95 -8.62 0.82
CA ALA A 747 22.30 -8.94 2.20
C ALA A 747 22.44 -7.64 3.00
N VAL A 748 21.82 -7.61 4.19
CA VAL A 748 21.85 -6.46 5.10
C VAL A 748 22.28 -6.94 6.48
N LEU A 749 23.32 -6.32 7.04
CA LEU A 749 23.72 -6.48 8.43
C LEU A 749 23.28 -5.26 9.21
N SER A 750 22.51 -5.49 10.26
CA SER A 750 22.00 -4.44 11.15
C SER A 750 22.47 -4.65 12.57
N LEU A 751 22.84 -3.55 13.23
CA LEU A 751 23.02 -3.48 14.66
C LEU A 751 21.76 -2.83 15.25
N ASN A 752 21.03 -3.61 16.04
CA ASN A 752 19.82 -3.16 16.71
C ASN A 752 20.11 -2.92 18.19
N PHE A 753 19.49 -1.90 18.78
CA PHE A 753 19.60 -1.63 20.21
C PHE A 753 18.24 -1.26 20.80
N LYS A 754 18.05 -1.62 22.07
CA LYS A 754 16.86 -1.32 22.86
C LYS A 754 17.22 -1.07 24.32
N TYR A 755 16.84 0.11 24.84
CA TYR A 755 17.07 0.55 26.21
C TYR A 755 15.76 0.97 26.87
#